data_319582c374441ce0707b8860dbd49fe0
#
_entry.id   319582c374441ce0707b8860dbd49fe0
#
_cell.length_a   1.000
_cell.length_b   1.000
_cell.length_c   1.000
_cell.angle_alpha   90.00
_cell.angle_beta   90.00
_cell.angle_gamma   90.00
#
_symmetry.space_group_name_H-M   'P 1'
#
loop_
_entity.id
_entity.type
_entity.pdbx_description
1 polymer ?
#
loop_
_entity_poly.entity_id
_entity_poly.type
_entity_poly.pdbx_seq_one_letter_code
_entity_poly.pdbx_strand_id
1 'polypeptide(L)'
;MPFMPHLTKNMFKKCFLGLCWLSIYLQAAAQTPIGPLGQWREHYNNKSVQHLAKGNVLYGATTNQVFSIDAKNNIQFLGKSNGLHEIEIAAIAWDPIQSQLMIAYKNSNIDIVKGDEIISIADIYLSKVYANKKINSIQILGPWALVSTHFGIVVVDLIKHEIKDTWFANNTRQAIITYQTISTADSLYALTEEGLFSTALKNNYITSNQWKKINGYTDAKKLSSFNKTVYAIGNKNIYQLPITSPIYQTSIDIINNAFAHKEGLYIIQSNGANGSLLNLNTNNTTTNILDKTFLAMPVDMAIDQNTIWIADSLNGLIVKNTETKNISLGGPSEKIRGTGFVNSDYLLAPFGEKVGGFSSYSDAGWKNYTKLNGVNLPILTAASIDPLDASWWFTAGASLLHYNISSNSIETISPNALAGNYTQIQFSKDGIFWGLQDGQGIVQKQDNKWTSIPLPINYLKNGLKKMVVNSQGQAWIPGPANQGLYVYQSNKYFSTTIWKQLNTSKSSGNLPSNTVLSVALDNTGSIWVGTDNGIGILNCGDISKDICDAYLPTIKNTNGFLGLLLQRESVNCIAVDGANRKWVGTQNGVWLLSADGSSIIEHFTKNNSPLPNDTILQILIEPKYGEVFFNTANEMVSYRGFATEGTAKQSEIKIFPNPVPPTYNGPIAFRGLVENALVKITDISGSLVFETRALGGQAIWNGKSSSGNKVATGIYLVFVRDDMGNEKSVGKIVITKGE
;
A
#
# COMPACT_ATOMS: atom_id res chain seq x y z
N MET A 1 -62.69 15.57 44.99
CA MET A 1 -62.02 16.87 44.95
C MET A 1 -60.94 16.91 46.05
N PRO A 2 -59.70 17.34 45.81
CA PRO A 2 -59.24 18.33 44.82
C PRO A 2 -57.90 18.00 44.11
N PHE A 3 -57.76 18.74 42.99
CA PHE A 3 -56.55 19.30 42.36
C PHE A 3 -55.39 18.43 41.90
N MET A 4 -55.33 18.17 40.55
CA MET A 4 -54.14 18.07 39.75
C MET A 4 -53.53 19.45 39.50
N PRO A 5 -52.19 19.63 39.51
CA PRO A 5 -51.56 20.79 38.91
C PRO A 5 -51.08 20.48 37.47
N HIS A 6 -51.30 21.39 36.57
CA HIS A 6 -50.87 21.47 35.19
C HIS A 6 -49.33 21.32 35.06
N LEU A 7 -48.86 20.29 34.35
CA LEU A 7 -47.52 20.21 33.80
C LEU A 7 -47.50 20.92 32.44
N THR A 8 -46.74 21.99 32.38
CA THR A 8 -46.67 22.90 31.25
C THR A 8 -46.01 22.30 30.02
N LYS A 9 -46.57 22.56 28.84
CA LYS A 9 -46.12 22.19 27.50
C LYS A 9 -44.63 22.50 27.17
N ASN A 10 -43.92 23.20 28.02
CA ASN A 10 -42.51 23.60 27.81
C ASN A 10 -41.46 22.57 28.27
N MET A 11 -41.82 21.55 29.03
CA MET A 11 -40.88 20.50 29.43
C MET A 11 -40.71 19.44 28.35
N PHE A 12 -41.74 19.18 27.56
CA PHE A 12 -41.63 18.22 26.44
C PHE A 12 -40.80 18.74 25.27
N LYS A 13 -40.76 20.06 25.04
CA LYS A 13 -39.87 20.63 23.98
C LYS A 13 -38.39 20.61 24.35
N LYS A 14 -38.03 20.70 25.63
CA LYS A 14 -36.64 20.64 26.07
C LYS A 14 -36.10 19.21 26.12
N CYS A 15 -36.91 18.21 26.40
CA CYS A 15 -36.50 16.79 26.30
C CYS A 15 -36.36 16.31 24.86
N PHE A 16 -37.17 16.81 23.91
CA PHE A 16 -37.06 16.44 22.50
C PHE A 16 -35.87 17.10 21.82
N LEU A 17 -35.48 18.33 22.21
CA LEU A 17 -34.25 18.97 21.73
C LEU A 17 -32.99 18.36 22.34
N GLY A 18 -33.02 17.85 23.57
CA GLY A 18 -31.91 17.15 24.18
C GLY A 18 -31.64 15.76 23.55
N LEU A 19 -32.69 15.04 23.16
CA LEU A 19 -32.57 13.74 22.46
C LEU A 19 -32.15 13.91 21.00
N CYS A 20 -32.51 14.98 20.31
CA CYS A 20 -32.02 15.30 18.98
C CYS A 20 -30.54 15.74 18.96
N TRP A 21 -30.02 16.34 20.04
CA TRP A 21 -28.59 16.67 20.14
C TRP A 21 -27.72 15.50 20.55
N LEU A 22 -28.25 14.47 21.26
CA LEU A 22 -27.52 13.23 21.55
C LEU A 22 -27.45 12.30 20.33
N SER A 23 -28.42 12.39 19.40
CA SER A 23 -28.38 11.59 18.17
C SER A 23 -27.42 12.12 17.08
N ILE A 24 -26.97 13.38 17.20
CA ILE A 24 -26.03 14.00 16.25
C ILE A 24 -24.56 13.73 16.64
N TYR A 25 -24.29 13.34 17.90
CA TYR A 25 -22.93 12.99 18.33
C TYR A 25 -22.59 11.48 18.20
N LEU A 26 -23.49 10.64 17.71
CA LEU A 26 -23.27 9.20 17.48
C LEU A 26 -23.03 8.85 15.99
N GLN A 27 -22.78 9.84 15.13
CA GLN A 27 -22.49 9.61 13.71
C GLN A 27 -21.06 10.00 13.29
N ALA A 28 -20.07 9.77 14.14
CA ALA A 28 -18.68 10.00 13.73
C ALA A 28 -17.73 8.89 14.20
N ALA A 29 -18.16 7.65 14.07
CA ALA A 29 -17.24 6.53 13.83
C ALA A 29 -17.67 5.96 12.48
N ALA A 30 -17.33 6.64 11.40
CA ALA A 30 -17.31 6.02 10.09
C ALA A 30 -16.27 4.90 10.18
N GLN A 31 -16.74 3.68 10.46
CA GLN A 31 -15.99 2.48 10.16
C GLN A 31 -15.48 2.68 8.74
N THR A 32 -14.18 2.58 8.54
CA THR A 32 -13.63 2.50 7.17
C THR A 32 -14.38 1.35 6.52
N PRO A 33 -15.20 1.59 5.50
CA PRO A 33 -16.06 0.54 4.98
C PRO A 33 -15.15 -0.58 4.49
N ILE A 34 -15.40 -1.79 4.98
CA ILE A 34 -14.74 -2.99 4.47
C ILE A 34 -14.93 -2.97 2.96
N GLY A 35 -13.85 -2.97 2.19
CA GLY A 35 -13.91 -2.89 0.73
C GLY A 35 -14.79 -4.00 0.14
N PRO A 36 -15.43 -3.78 -1.00
CA PRO A 36 -16.14 -4.81 -1.72
C PRO A 36 -15.24 -6.01 -2.03
N LEU A 37 -15.82 -7.20 -2.12
CA LEU A 37 -15.11 -8.41 -2.52
C LEU A 37 -14.48 -8.27 -3.91
N GLY A 38 -13.26 -8.76 -4.07
CA GLY A 38 -12.51 -8.67 -5.32
C GLY A 38 -11.89 -7.31 -5.60
N GLN A 39 -11.94 -6.37 -4.66
CA GLN A 39 -11.34 -5.06 -4.83
C GLN A 39 -9.99 -4.92 -4.11
N TRP A 40 -9.17 -4.03 -4.66
CA TRP A 40 -7.86 -3.67 -4.16
C TRP A 40 -7.92 -2.39 -3.33
N ARG A 41 -6.99 -2.24 -2.38
CA ARG A 41 -6.72 -1.02 -1.62
C ARG A 41 -5.23 -0.75 -1.57
N GLU A 42 -4.89 0.52 -1.57
CA GLU A 42 -3.52 0.99 -1.47
C GLU A 42 -3.23 1.44 -0.04
N HIS A 43 -2.09 0.97 0.47
CA HIS A 43 -1.59 1.29 1.81
C HIS A 43 -0.22 1.97 1.68
N TYR A 44 -0.19 3.07 0.94
CA TYR A 44 1.04 3.78 0.64
C TYR A 44 1.44 4.74 1.76
N ASN A 45 2.74 4.97 1.86
CA ASN A 45 3.26 6.07 2.67
C ASN A 45 2.90 7.40 2.01
N ASN A 46 1.92 8.09 2.57
CA ASN A 46 1.43 9.37 2.07
C ASN A 46 2.07 10.58 2.75
N LYS A 47 3.05 10.37 3.62
CA LYS A 47 3.74 11.43 4.35
C LYS A 47 4.56 12.33 3.42
N SER A 48 5.08 11.81 2.30
CA SER A 48 5.91 12.55 1.36
C SER A 48 5.08 13.17 0.26
N VAL A 49 4.69 14.44 0.37
CA VAL A 49 4.00 15.18 -0.69
C VAL A 49 5.03 15.87 -1.57
N GLN A 50 4.93 15.69 -2.90
CA GLN A 50 5.93 16.13 -3.87
C GLN A 50 5.44 17.24 -4.80
N HIS A 51 4.19 17.21 -5.21
CA HIS A 51 3.63 18.13 -6.20
C HIS A 51 2.25 18.63 -5.77
N LEU A 52 1.94 19.86 -6.14
CA LEU A 52 0.62 20.47 -5.98
C LEU A 52 0.16 21.09 -7.31
N ALA A 53 -1.13 20.98 -7.59
CA ALA A 53 -1.77 21.64 -8.72
C ALA A 53 -3.13 22.21 -8.27
N LYS A 54 -3.32 23.50 -8.45
CA LYS A 54 -4.60 24.15 -8.14
C LYS A 54 -5.52 24.06 -9.34
N GLY A 55 -6.64 23.38 -9.14
CA GLY A 55 -7.73 23.27 -10.10
C GLY A 55 -9.06 23.71 -9.45
N ASN A 56 -10.15 22.98 -9.80
CA ASN A 56 -11.47 23.14 -9.16
C ASN A 56 -11.39 22.82 -7.66
N VAL A 57 -10.50 21.91 -7.32
CA VAL A 57 -10.05 21.54 -5.97
C VAL A 57 -8.54 21.65 -5.91
N LEU A 58 -7.94 21.49 -4.74
CA LEU A 58 -6.51 21.29 -4.64
C LEU A 58 -6.19 19.83 -5.01
N TYR A 59 -5.36 19.62 -6.00
CA TYR A 59 -4.72 18.34 -6.28
C TYR A 59 -3.32 18.30 -5.71
N GLY A 60 -2.93 17.17 -5.16
CA GLY A 60 -1.58 16.92 -4.71
C GLY A 60 -1.13 15.52 -5.10
N ALA A 61 0.17 15.33 -5.19
CA ALA A 61 0.76 14.03 -5.44
C ALA A 61 1.77 13.68 -4.37
N THR A 62 1.64 12.47 -3.82
CA THR A 62 2.70 11.78 -3.12
C THR A 62 3.61 11.08 -4.14
N THR A 63 4.57 10.28 -3.68
CA THR A 63 5.41 9.52 -4.61
C THR A 63 4.60 8.57 -5.49
N ASN A 64 3.52 7.97 -4.95
CA ASN A 64 2.87 6.81 -5.58
C ASN A 64 1.39 7.00 -5.92
N GLN A 65 0.76 8.07 -5.48
CA GLN A 65 -0.66 8.34 -5.77
C GLN A 65 -0.98 9.83 -5.76
N VAL A 66 -2.06 10.20 -6.42
CA VAL A 66 -2.63 11.54 -6.39
C VAL A 66 -3.72 11.61 -5.31
N PHE A 67 -3.92 12.78 -4.72
CA PHE A 67 -5.06 13.08 -3.88
C PHE A 67 -5.69 14.40 -4.30
N SER A 68 -6.95 14.56 -3.98
CA SER A 68 -7.66 15.85 -4.07
C SER A 68 -8.25 16.24 -2.73
N ILE A 69 -8.33 17.56 -2.48
CA ILE A 69 -8.94 18.11 -1.29
C ILE A 69 -10.00 19.12 -1.72
N ASP A 70 -11.26 18.87 -1.34
CA ASP A 70 -12.36 19.76 -1.62
C ASP A 70 -12.46 20.93 -0.59
N ALA A 71 -13.38 21.87 -0.83
CA ALA A 71 -13.60 23.00 0.04
C ALA A 71 -14.09 22.63 1.48
N LYS A 72 -14.53 21.40 1.69
CA LYS A 72 -14.92 20.84 2.99
C LYS A 72 -13.79 20.08 3.67
N ASN A 73 -12.58 20.07 3.09
CA ASN A 73 -11.42 19.29 3.48
C ASN A 73 -11.61 17.76 3.38
N ASN A 74 -12.52 17.29 2.55
CA ASN A 74 -12.58 15.86 2.23
C ASN A 74 -11.44 15.49 1.32
N ILE A 75 -10.71 14.44 1.68
CA ILE A 75 -9.58 13.91 0.92
C ILE A 75 -10.06 12.71 0.12
N GLN A 76 -9.79 12.71 -1.18
CA GLN A 76 -10.02 11.57 -2.05
C GLN A 76 -8.70 11.18 -2.70
N PHE A 77 -8.40 9.88 -2.72
CA PHE A 77 -7.21 9.35 -3.35
C PHE A 77 -7.52 8.77 -4.72
N LEU A 78 -6.59 8.92 -5.63
CA LEU A 78 -6.61 8.36 -6.96
C LEU A 78 -5.28 7.62 -7.18
N GLY A 79 -5.38 6.31 -7.38
CA GLY A 79 -4.24 5.42 -7.60
C GLY A 79 -4.58 4.33 -8.62
N LYS A 80 -3.77 3.29 -8.69
CA LYS A 80 -4.01 2.16 -9.60
C LYS A 80 -5.31 1.42 -9.29
N SER A 81 -5.70 1.32 -8.02
CA SER A 81 -6.98 0.73 -7.61
C SER A 81 -8.21 1.50 -8.11
N ASN A 82 -8.04 2.75 -8.50
CA ASN A 82 -9.08 3.64 -9.05
C ASN A 82 -8.93 3.89 -10.55
N GLY A 83 -7.99 3.20 -11.22
CA GLY A 83 -7.83 3.25 -12.66
C GLY A 83 -6.61 3.97 -13.21
N LEU A 84 -5.75 4.58 -12.38
CA LEU A 84 -4.45 5.05 -12.86
C LEU A 84 -3.61 3.87 -13.38
N HIS A 85 -2.86 4.13 -14.45
CA HIS A 85 -2.08 3.06 -15.10
C HIS A 85 -0.77 2.76 -14.39
N GLU A 86 -0.18 3.75 -13.69
CA GLU A 86 1.16 3.64 -13.13
C GLU A 86 1.22 4.17 -11.68
N ILE A 87 2.36 3.95 -11.05
CA ILE A 87 2.81 4.57 -9.79
C ILE A 87 4.06 5.42 -10.07
N GLU A 88 4.67 5.98 -9.02
CA GLU A 88 5.87 6.83 -9.11
C GLU A 88 5.65 8.08 -9.98
N ILE A 89 4.87 8.99 -9.42
CA ILE A 89 4.51 10.26 -10.07
C ILE A 89 5.74 11.15 -10.22
N ALA A 90 5.92 11.70 -11.42
CA ALA A 90 6.99 12.62 -11.76
C ALA A 90 6.55 14.09 -11.75
N ALA A 91 5.32 14.37 -12.18
CA ALA A 91 4.72 15.71 -12.21
C ALA A 91 3.21 15.62 -12.35
N ILE A 92 2.50 16.65 -11.88
CA ILE A 92 1.06 16.86 -12.12
C ILE A 92 0.83 18.29 -12.62
N ALA A 93 -0.19 18.49 -13.47
CA ALA A 93 -0.61 19.82 -13.90
C ALA A 93 -2.12 19.85 -14.16
N TRP A 94 -2.77 20.94 -13.76
CA TRP A 94 -4.20 21.16 -14.02
C TRP A 94 -4.40 21.97 -15.30
N ASP A 95 -5.24 21.47 -16.20
CA ASP A 95 -5.72 22.19 -17.36
C ASP A 95 -7.06 22.87 -17.05
N PRO A 96 -7.09 24.21 -16.92
CA PRO A 96 -8.31 24.93 -16.57
C PRO A 96 -9.30 25.03 -17.76
N ILE A 97 -8.85 24.81 -19.00
CA ILE A 97 -9.69 24.94 -20.19
C ILE A 97 -10.57 23.71 -20.33
N GLN A 98 -10.00 22.52 -20.27
CA GLN A 98 -10.71 21.25 -20.39
C GLN A 98 -11.17 20.69 -19.03
N SER A 99 -10.81 21.35 -17.91
CA SER A 99 -11.09 20.90 -16.54
C SER A 99 -10.61 19.47 -16.30
N GLN A 100 -9.33 19.22 -16.58
CA GLN A 100 -8.70 17.91 -16.48
C GLN A 100 -7.33 17.98 -15.80
N LEU A 101 -6.94 16.90 -15.13
CA LEU A 101 -5.65 16.76 -14.47
C LEU A 101 -4.74 15.88 -15.33
N MET A 102 -3.57 16.39 -15.68
CA MET A 102 -2.50 15.63 -16.33
C MET A 102 -1.53 15.11 -15.28
N ILE A 103 -1.22 13.82 -15.32
CA ILE A 103 -0.32 13.11 -14.43
C ILE A 103 0.78 12.47 -15.28
N ALA A 104 2.02 12.81 -15.03
CA ALA A 104 3.17 12.15 -15.67
C ALA A 104 3.89 11.26 -14.65
N TYR A 105 4.37 10.11 -15.12
CA TYR A 105 5.05 9.12 -14.30
C TYR A 105 6.55 9.05 -14.61
N LYS A 106 7.33 8.49 -13.67
CA LYS A 106 8.79 8.33 -13.85
C LYS A 106 9.17 7.41 -15.00
N ASN A 107 8.30 6.44 -15.35
CA ASN A 107 8.48 5.58 -16.52
C ASN A 107 8.11 6.27 -17.85
N SER A 108 7.66 7.53 -17.77
CA SER A 108 7.28 8.37 -18.91
C SER A 108 5.92 8.05 -19.53
N ASN A 109 5.09 7.26 -18.88
CA ASN A 109 3.67 7.20 -19.20
C ASN A 109 2.97 8.48 -18.72
N ILE A 110 1.81 8.80 -19.29
CA ILE A 110 1.00 9.96 -18.92
C ILE A 110 -0.45 9.54 -18.83
N ASP A 111 -1.14 9.95 -17.75
CA ASP A 111 -2.58 9.85 -17.62
C ASP A 111 -3.21 11.24 -17.63
N ILE A 112 -4.37 11.36 -18.27
CA ILE A 112 -5.25 12.53 -18.20
C ILE A 112 -6.55 12.11 -17.53
N VAL A 113 -6.87 12.76 -16.42
CA VAL A 113 -8.07 12.49 -15.61
C VAL A 113 -9.09 13.58 -15.86
N LYS A 114 -10.24 13.21 -16.42
CA LYS A 114 -11.36 14.11 -16.74
C LYS A 114 -12.67 13.55 -16.16
N GLY A 115 -13.08 14.06 -15.01
CA GLY A 115 -14.18 13.45 -14.24
C GLY A 115 -13.82 12.01 -13.83
N ASP A 116 -14.66 11.06 -14.24
CA ASP A 116 -14.46 9.62 -13.97
C ASP A 116 -13.64 8.91 -15.06
N GLU A 117 -13.30 9.62 -16.14
CA GLU A 117 -12.54 9.06 -17.27
C GLU A 117 -11.04 9.25 -17.05
N ILE A 118 -10.27 8.20 -17.33
CA ILE A 118 -8.80 8.20 -17.28
C ILE A 118 -8.28 7.76 -18.65
N ILE A 119 -7.54 8.65 -19.31
CA ILE A 119 -7.01 8.44 -20.66
C ILE A 119 -5.49 8.32 -20.56
N SER A 120 -4.91 7.23 -21.05
CA SER A 120 -3.46 7.03 -21.06
C SER A 120 -2.85 7.46 -22.39
N ILE A 121 -1.75 8.23 -22.32
CA ILE A 121 -0.90 8.59 -23.44
C ILE A 121 0.45 7.89 -23.25
N ALA A 122 0.57 6.69 -23.81
CA ALA A 122 1.72 5.81 -23.60
C ALA A 122 2.83 5.99 -24.65
N ASP A 123 2.69 6.92 -25.59
CA ASP A 123 3.59 7.09 -26.74
C ASP A 123 5.04 7.30 -26.33
N ILE A 124 5.31 8.15 -25.32
CA ILE A 124 6.67 8.36 -24.82
C ILE A 124 7.19 7.06 -24.18
N TYR A 125 6.36 6.41 -23.33
CA TYR A 125 6.70 5.16 -22.65
C TYR A 125 7.06 4.05 -23.64
N LEU A 126 6.27 3.87 -24.69
CA LEU A 126 6.42 2.82 -25.69
C LEU A 126 7.51 3.14 -26.74
N SER A 127 7.87 4.42 -26.92
CA SER A 127 8.88 4.83 -27.90
C SER A 127 10.23 4.16 -27.65
N LYS A 128 10.88 3.71 -28.71
CA LYS A 128 12.25 3.15 -28.69
C LYS A 128 13.31 4.12 -29.22
N VAL A 129 12.90 5.34 -29.58
CA VAL A 129 13.78 6.34 -30.20
C VAL A 129 14.82 6.89 -29.23
N TYR A 130 14.42 7.11 -27.96
CA TYR A 130 15.28 7.67 -26.93
C TYR A 130 15.49 6.68 -25.80
N ALA A 131 16.73 6.48 -25.39
CA ALA A 131 17.06 5.57 -24.29
C ALA A 131 16.61 6.13 -22.92
N ASN A 132 16.79 7.44 -22.70
CA ASN A 132 16.34 8.13 -21.49
C ASN A 132 15.16 9.05 -21.83
N LYS A 133 13.99 8.70 -21.33
CA LYS A 133 12.72 9.39 -21.61
C LYS A 133 12.15 10.12 -20.42
N LYS A 134 12.88 10.21 -19.31
CA LYS A 134 12.43 10.79 -18.04
C LYS A 134 11.72 12.12 -18.25
N ILE A 135 10.52 12.25 -17.66
CA ILE A 135 9.77 13.51 -17.60
C ILE A 135 10.22 14.28 -16.36
N ASN A 136 10.49 15.58 -16.54
CA ASN A 136 10.97 16.49 -15.51
C ASN A 136 9.88 17.45 -15.01
N SER A 137 9.04 17.97 -15.90
CA SER A 137 7.97 18.93 -15.56
C SER A 137 6.90 18.99 -16.64
N ILE A 138 5.74 19.53 -16.28
CA ILE A 138 4.62 19.81 -17.17
C ILE A 138 4.24 21.27 -17.03
N GLN A 139 4.02 21.96 -18.15
CA GLN A 139 3.43 23.29 -18.20
C GLN A 139 2.21 23.29 -19.12
N ILE A 140 1.08 23.79 -18.65
CA ILE A 140 -0.09 24.02 -19.49
C ILE A 140 0.07 25.35 -20.26
N LEU A 141 -0.14 25.31 -21.56
CA LEU A 141 -0.03 26.46 -22.47
C LEU A 141 -1.22 26.46 -23.45
N GLY A 142 -2.30 27.11 -23.09
CA GLY A 142 -3.55 27.08 -23.86
C GLY A 142 -4.07 25.66 -24.06
N PRO A 143 -4.30 25.18 -25.30
CA PRO A 143 -4.77 23.82 -25.57
C PRO A 143 -3.65 22.75 -25.52
N TRP A 144 -2.44 23.14 -25.15
CA TRP A 144 -1.27 22.28 -25.16
C TRP A 144 -0.73 22.06 -23.73
N ALA A 145 -0.14 20.87 -23.50
CA ALA A 145 0.78 20.66 -22.40
C ALA A 145 2.20 20.52 -22.95
N LEU A 146 3.12 21.27 -22.37
CA LEU A 146 4.55 21.19 -22.66
C LEU A 146 5.20 20.29 -21.63
N VAL A 147 5.59 19.09 -22.04
CA VAL A 147 6.21 18.08 -21.19
C VAL A 147 7.72 18.14 -21.39
N SER A 148 8.43 18.68 -20.39
CA SER A 148 9.89 18.75 -20.40
C SER A 148 10.49 17.38 -20.11
N THR A 149 11.34 16.88 -21.02
CA THR A 149 11.89 15.52 -20.96
C THR A 149 13.42 15.52 -21.05
N HIS A 150 14.04 14.36 -20.87
CA HIS A 150 15.47 14.17 -21.09
C HIS A 150 15.86 14.15 -22.58
N PHE A 151 14.94 14.40 -23.50
CA PHE A 151 15.23 14.47 -24.93
C PHE A 151 14.62 15.68 -25.63
N GLY A 152 13.92 16.56 -24.92
CA GLY A 152 13.31 17.76 -25.46
C GLY A 152 12.01 18.14 -24.76
N ILE A 153 11.17 18.91 -25.45
CA ILE A 153 9.86 19.38 -25.00
C ILE A 153 8.81 18.67 -25.85
N VAL A 154 8.10 17.72 -25.27
CA VAL A 154 6.99 17.03 -25.94
C VAL A 154 5.73 17.88 -25.81
N VAL A 155 5.07 18.18 -26.92
CA VAL A 155 3.83 18.94 -26.99
C VAL A 155 2.66 17.98 -27.06
N VAL A 156 1.83 17.98 -26.04
CA VAL A 156 0.61 17.15 -25.96
C VAL A 156 -0.60 18.00 -26.29
N ASP A 157 -1.44 17.54 -27.19
CA ASP A 157 -2.76 18.13 -27.50
C ASP A 157 -3.75 17.69 -26.40
N LEU A 158 -4.18 18.65 -25.58
CA LEU A 158 -5.08 18.41 -24.45
C LEU A 158 -6.56 18.24 -24.84
N ILE A 159 -6.89 18.49 -26.10
CA ILE A 159 -8.24 18.28 -26.65
C ILE A 159 -8.34 16.89 -27.26
N LYS A 160 -7.30 16.49 -28.04
CA LYS A 160 -7.25 15.21 -28.72
C LYS A 160 -6.62 14.09 -27.90
N HIS A 161 -5.92 14.44 -26.81
CA HIS A 161 -5.17 13.52 -25.95
C HIS A 161 -4.12 12.72 -26.74
N GLU A 162 -3.31 13.42 -27.55
CA GLU A 162 -2.26 12.82 -28.38
C GLU A 162 -0.99 13.69 -28.38
N ILE A 163 0.15 13.09 -28.68
CA ILE A 163 1.39 13.86 -28.90
C ILE A 163 1.28 14.58 -30.24
N LYS A 164 1.44 15.89 -30.22
CA LYS A 164 1.38 16.74 -31.39
C LYS A 164 2.74 16.99 -32.05
N ASP A 165 3.77 17.23 -31.21
CA ASP A 165 5.08 17.67 -31.71
C ASP A 165 6.17 17.43 -30.65
N THR A 166 7.44 17.58 -31.03
CA THR A 166 8.57 17.62 -30.10
C THR A 166 9.48 18.77 -30.47
N TRP A 167 9.73 19.68 -29.51
CA TRP A 167 10.59 20.84 -29.69
C TRP A 167 11.93 20.65 -29.00
N PHE A 168 12.99 21.13 -29.61
CA PHE A 168 14.35 21.06 -29.08
C PHE A 168 14.84 22.47 -28.78
N ALA A 169 15.02 22.77 -27.50
CA ALA A 169 15.39 24.11 -27.02
C ALA A 169 16.91 24.33 -27.12
N ASN A 170 17.45 24.23 -28.36
CA ASN A 170 18.83 24.51 -28.71
C ASN A 170 18.89 24.98 -30.17
N ASN A 171 20.09 25.39 -30.62
CA ASN A 171 20.32 25.85 -32.02
C ASN A 171 20.60 24.69 -32.99
N THR A 172 20.87 23.49 -32.48
CA THR A 172 21.26 22.31 -33.28
C THR A 172 20.07 21.49 -33.72
N ARG A 173 18.89 21.68 -33.12
CA ARG A 173 17.68 20.88 -33.29
C ARG A 173 17.89 19.39 -32.96
N GLN A 174 18.79 19.12 -32.01
CA GLN A 174 19.07 17.77 -31.53
C GLN A 174 18.45 17.56 -30.14
N ALA A 175 18.29 16.31 -29.76
CA ALA A 175 17.81 15.95 -28.43
C ALA A 175 18.64 16.62 -27.32
N ILE A 176 17.95 17.23 -26.36
CA ILE A 176 18.56 17.95 -25.25
C ILE A 176 17.72 17.75 -23.99
N ILE A 177 18.39 17.54 -22.85
CA ILE A 177 17.68 17.45 -21.56
C ILE A 177 17.05 18.83 -21.28
N THR A 178 15.73 18.85 -21.19
CA THR A 178 14.96 20.01 -20.76
C THR A 178 14.41 19.75 -19.37
N TYR A 179 14.78 20.58 -18.41
CA TYR A 179 14.37 20.45 -17.01
C TYR A 179 13.00 21.06 -16.74
N GLN A 180 12.77 22.24 -17.34
CA GLN A 180 11.53 22.98 -17.13
C GLN A 180 11.26 23.95 -18.29
N THR A 181 9.99 24.14 -18.62
CA THR A 181 9.51 25.23 -19.46
C THR A 181 8.61 26.15 -18.66
N ILE A 182 8.66 27.45 -18.94
CA ILE A 182 7.67 28.46 -18.49
C ILE A 182 7.37 29.45 -19.60
N SER A 183 6.20 30.05 -19.55
CA SER A 183 5.80 31.06 -20.55
C SER A 183 5.44 32.40 -19.91
N THR A 184 5.66 33.43 -20.67
CA THR A 184 4.99 34.74 -20.53
C THR A 184 3.99 34.92 -21.68
N ALA A 185 3.34 36.06 -21.78
CA ALA A 185 2.37 36.31 -22.85
C ALA A 185 2.97 36.21 -24.26
N ASP A 186 4.24 36.51 -24.42
CA ASP A 186 4.93 36.67 -25.70
C ASP A 186 6.19 35.80 -25.86
N SER A 187 6.61 35.09 -24.85
CA SER A 187 7.85 34.32 -24.85
C SER A 187 7.71 32.98 -24.09
N LEU A 188 8.36 31.95 -24.64
CA LEU A 188 8.58 30.66 -23.98
C LEU A 188 10.05 30.55 -23.54
N TYR A 189 10.27 30.13 -22.32
CA TYR A 189 11.59 29.90 -21.74
C TYR A 189 11.76 28.42 -21.47
N ALA A 190 12.94 27.89 -21.74
CA ALA A 190 13.32 26.51 -21.49
C ALA A 190 14.65 26.45 -20.73
N LEU A 191 14.64 25.82 -19.57
CA LEU A 191 15.82 25.50 -18.81
C LEU A 191 16.31 24.12 -19.24
N THR A 192 17.52 24.05 -19.79
CA THR A 192 18.12 22.84 -20.34
C THR A 192 19.46 22.53 -19.67
N GLU A 193 20.07 21.40 -20.00
CA GLU A 193 21.42 21.06 -19.56
C GLU A 193 22.49 22.03 -20.10
N GLU A 194 22.24 22.68 -21.24
CA GLU A 194 23.13 23.70 -21.83
C GLU A 194 22.89 25.12 -21.28
N GLY A 195 21.87 25.30 -20.42
CA GLY A 195 21.49 26.57 -19.83
C GLY A 195 20.08 27.03 -20.19
N LEU A 196 19.84 28.33 -20.06
CA LEU A 196 18.53 28.94 -20.28
C LEU A 196 18.39 29.42 -21.73
N PHE A 197 17.29 29.04 -22.35
CA PHE A 197 16.94 29.47 -23.70
C PHE A 197 15.55 30.15 -23.72
N SER A 198 15.31 31.02 -24.71
CA SER A 198 13.99 31.59 -24.97
C SER A 198 13.65 31.60 -26.46
N THR A 199 12.35 31.58 -26.76
CA THR A 199 11.80 31.76 -28.09
C THR A 199 10.50 32.56 -28.01
N ALA A 200 10.12 33.23 -29.12
CA ALA A 200 8.90 34.02 -29.17
C ALA A 200 7.64 33.12 -29.26
N LEU A 201 6.59 33.51 -28.55
CA LEU A 201 5.26 32.92 -28.63
C LEU A 201 4.28 33.82 -29.36
N LYS A 202 3.42 33.21 -30.20
CA LYS A 202 2.24 33.85 -30.77
C LYS A 202 1.08 32.84 -30.75
N ASN A 203 -0.05 33.22 -30.15
CA ASN A 203 -1.20 32.34 -30.01
C ASN A 203 -0.86 30.97 -29.40
N ASN A 204 -0.06 30.97 -28.33
CA ASN A 204 0.42 29.76 -27.60
C ASN A 204 1.28 28.82 -28.47
N TYR A 205 1.81 29.25 -29.58
CA TYR A 205 2.67 28.46 -30.44
C TYR A 205 4.00 29.18 -30.71
N ILE A 206 5.11 28.44 -30.79
CA ILE A 206 6.40 29.07 -31.16
C ILE A 206 6.35 29.53 -32.62
N THR A 207 6.77 30.78 -32.87
CA THR A 207 6.72 31.39 -34.22
C THR A 207 7.86 30.93 -35.12
N SER A 208 8.94 30.44 -34.52
CA SER A 208 10.08 29.83 -35.20
C SER A 208 10.80 28.89 -34.23
N ASN A 209 11.40 27.85 -34.78
CA ASN A 209 12.22 26.93 -33.98
C ASN A 209 13.63 27.50 -33.70
N GLN A 210 13.74 28.83 -33.57
CA GLN A 210 14.96 29.55 -33.26
C GLN A 210 14.97 29.90 -31.77
N TRP A 211 15.77 29.17 -31.04
CA TRP A 211 15.99 29.41 -29.62
C TRP A 211 17.19 30.30 -29.40
N LYS A 212 17.05 31.30 -28.54
CA LYS A 212 18.13 32.21 -28.15
C LYS A 212 18.62 31.85 -26.78
N LYS A 213 19.92 31.57 -26.63
CA LYS A 213 20.54 31.33 -25.33
C LYS A 213 20.58 32.62 -24.53
N ILE A 214 20.19 32.54 -23.26
CA ILE A 214 20.26 33.63 -22.29
C ILE A 214 21.43 33.33 -21.34
N ASN A 215 22.47 34.17 -21.39
CA ASN A 215 23.69 34.00 -20.61
C ASN A 215 23.55 34.59 -19.18
N GLY A 216 24.36 34.10 -18.25
CA GLY A 216 24.45 34.64 -16.89
C GLY A 216 23.68 33.86 -15.80
N TYR A 217 23.02 32.75 -16.15
CA TYR A 217 22.17 31.96 -15.22
C TYR A 217 22.60 30.49 -15.19
N THR A 218 23.88 30.22 -15.08
CA THR A 218 24.46 28.87 -15.20
C THR A 218 24.13 27.96 -14.01
N ASP A 219 23.80 28.54 -12.84
CA ASP A 219 23.39 27.81 -11.63
C ASP A 219 21.87 27.58 -11.51
N ALA A 220 21.08 28.07 -12.48
CA ALA A 220 19.63 27.90 -12.49
C ALA A 220 19.23 26.41 -12.51
N LYS A 221 18.29 26.06 -11.64
CA LYS A 221 17.70 24.72 -11.52
C LYS A 221 16.20 24.71 -11.75
N LYS A 222 15.55 25.86 -11.53
CA LYS A 222 14.12 26.05 -11.70
C LYS A 222 13.82 27.44 -12.24
N LEU A 223 12.64 27.59 -12.80
CA LEU A 223 12.10 28.84 -13.30
C LEU A 223 10.75 29.13 -12.65
N SER A 224 10.45 30.41 -12.46
CA SER A 224 9.13 30.90 -12.07
C SER A 224 8.78 32.16 -12.82
N SER A 225 7.51 32.42 -13.09
CA SER A 225 7.07 33.64 -13.78
C SER A 225 5.76 34.18 -13.20
N PHE A 226 5.63 35.49 -13.20
CA PHE A 226 4.39 36.19 -12.94
C PHE A 226 4.27 37.37 -13.89
N ASN A 227 3.16 37.44 -14.66
CA ASN A 227 2.98 38.37 -15.77
C ASN A 227 4.14 38.30 -16.78
N LYS A 228 4.91 39.38 -16.94
CA LYS A 228 6.08 39.44 -17.83
C LYS A 228 7.41 39.16 -17.12
N THR A 229 7.42 39.06 -15.82
CA THR A 229 8.63 38.86 -15.02
C THR A 229 8.97 37.38 -14.93
N VAL A 230 10.23 37.04 -15.20
CA VAL A 230 10.78 35.69 -15.12
C VAL A 230 11.88 35.66 -14.08
N TYR A 231 11.88 34.61 -13.28
CA TYR A 231 12.90 34.37 -12.25
C TYR A 231 13.64 33.07 -12.58
N ALA A 232 14.97 33.13 -12.52
CA ALA A 232 15.84 31.96 -12.58
C ALA A 232 16.30 31.61 -11.15
N ILE A 233 16.08 30.39 -10.72
CA ILE A 233 16.24 29.93 -9.36
C ILE A 233 17.36 28.90 -9.33
N GLY A 234 18.46 29.23 -8.67
CA GLY A 234 19.57 28.33 -8.35
C GLY A 234 19.48 27.79 -6.93
N ASN A 235 20.45 26.96 -6.54
CA ASN A 235 20.48 26.40 -5.18
C ASN A 235 20.69 27.45 -4.09
N LYS A 236 21.38 28.56 -4.41
CA LYS A 236 21.76 29.62 -3.46
C LYS A 236 21.33 31.01 -3.88
N ASN A 237 20.98 31.19 -5.14
CA ASN A 237 20.72 32.50 -5.73
C ASN A 237 19.37 32.48 -6.50
N ILE A 238 18.69 33.62 -6.48
CA ILE A 238 17.54 33.88 -7.35
C ILE A 238 17.81 35.14 -8.16
N TYR A 239 17.60 35.07 -9.44
CA TYR A 239 17.80 36.16 -10.40
C TYR A 239 16.46 36.57 -11.01
N GLN A 240 16.28 37.85 -11.24
CA GLN A 240 15.16 38.37 -12.04
C GLN A 240 15.67 38.74 -13.42
N LEU A 241 15.18 38.08 -14.46
CA LEU A 241 15.60 38.37 -15.84
C LEU A 241 15.19 39.80 -16.25
N PRO A 242 16.04 40.53 -17.00
CA PRO A 242 17.35 40.13 -17.55
C PRO A 242 18.56 40.45 -16.61
N ILE A 243 18.34 40.74 -15.34
CA ILE A 243 19.38 41.16 -14.40
C ILE A 243 20.20 39.94 -13.95
N THR A 244 21.52 40.02 -14.08
CA THR A 244 22.47 38.94 -13.72
C THR A 244 22.97 38.97 -12.29
N SER A 245 22.74 40.07 -11.55
CA SER A 245 22.99 40.11 -10.11
C SER A 245 21.79 39.45 -9.37
N PRO A 246 22.04 38.63 -8.34
CA PRO A 246 20.95 37.97 -7.63
C PRO A 246 20.12 39.01 -6.81
N ILE A 247 18.79 38.85 -6.89
CA ILE A 247 17.83 39.61 -6.05
C ILE A 247 17.66 38.98 -4.67
N TYR A 248 18.02 37.70 -4.53
CA TYR A 248 18.03 36.95 -3.26
C TYR A 248 19.22 36.00 -3.25
N GLN A 249 19.89 35.92 -2.11
CA GLN A 249 21.01 35.00 -1.90
C GLN A 249 20.98 34.44 -0.48
N THR A 250 21.35 33.16 -0.34
CA THR A 250 21.52 32.47 0.94
C THR A 250 22.86 31.74 0.99
N SER A 251 23.52 31.76 2.14
CA SER A 251 24.78 31.04 2.34
C SER A 251 24.60 29.66 2.94
N ILE A 252 23.54 29.45 3.73
CA ILE A 252 23.32 28.26 4.56
C ILE A 252 22.30 27.35 3.90
N ASP A 253 21.09 27.86 3.63
CA ASP A 253 19.96 27.06 3.14
C ASP A 253 20.13 26.71 1.66
N ILE A 254 19.45 25.67 1.23
CA ILE A 254 19.25 25.32 -0.19
C ILE A 254 17.88 25.82 -0.60
N ILE A 255 17.81 26.62 -1.66
CA ILE A 255 16.56 27.05 -2.25
C ILE A 255 15.97 25.85 -3.01
N ASN A 256 14.87 25.32 -2.50
CA ASN A 256 14.20 24.16 -3.11
C ASN A 256 13.33 24.58 -4.30
N ASN A 257 12.63 25.73 -4.18
CA ASN A 257 11.84 26.34 -5.27
C ASN A 257 11.49 27.80 -4.91
N ALA A 258 10.95 28.53 -5.88
CA ALA A 258 10.33 29.83 -5.65
C ALA A 258 9.13 30.03 -6.59
N PHE A 259 8.12 30.75 -6.11
CA PHE A 259 6.82 30.91 -6.76
C PHE A 259 6.48 32.39 -6.86
N ALA A 260 6.48 32.90 -8.08
CA ALA A 260 6.15 34.29 -8.35
C ALA A 260 4.63 34.50 -8.25
N HIS A 261 4.23 35.52 -7.49
CA HIS A 261 2.84 35.88 -7.20
C HIS A 261 2.67 37.40 -7.20
N LYS A 262 1.44 37.90 -7.23
CA LYS A 262 1.14 39.33 -7.17
C LYS A 262 1.71 40.04 -5.92
N GLU A 263 1.89 39.32 -4.82
CA GLU A 263 2.37 39.85 -3.55
C GLU A 263 3.90 39.73 -3.37
N GLY A 264 4.62 39.24 -4.38
CA GLY A 264 6.06 39.05 -4.35
C GLY A 264 6.48 37.64 -4.78
N LEU A 265 7.67 37.26 -4.37
CA LEU A 265 8.23 35.95 -4.66
C LEU A 265 8.26 35.11 -3.37
N TYR A 266 7.48 34.04 -3.34
CA TYR A 266 7.50 33.08 -2.24
C TYR A 266 8.65 32.09 -2.45
N ILE A 267 9.55 31.98 -1.47
CA ILE A 267 10.77 31.17 -1.52
C ILE A 267 10.64 30.04 -0.50
N ILE A 268 10.71 28.81 -0.97
CA ILE A 268 10.84 27.64 -0.10
C ILE A 268 12.27 27.15 -0.12
N GLN A 269 12.85 26.99 1.09
CA GLN A 269 14.24 26.58 1.26
C GLN A 269 14.39 25.66 2.47
N SER A 270 15.52 24.96 2.55
CA SER A 270 15.82 24.06 3.67
C SER A 270 17.33 23.90 3.91
N ASN A 271 17.66 23.55 5.17
CA ASN A 271 18.98 23.09 5.57
C ASN A 271 18.81 21.76 6.34
N GLY A 272 19.08 20.65 5.66
CA GLY A 272 18.68 19.35 6.16
C GLY A 272 17.16 19.27 6.35
N ALA A 273 16.72 18.90 7.56
CA ALA A 273 15.30 18.81 7.91
C ALA A 273 14.74 20.10 8.54
N ASN A 274 15.36 21.26 8.31
CA ASN A 274 14.89 22.56 8.77
C ASN A 274 14.45 23.40 7.58
N GLY A 275 13.14 23.40 7.29
CA GLY A 275 12.55 24.14 6.18
C GLY A 275 12.07 25.53 6.59
N SER A 276 11.94 26.42 5.61
CA SER A 276 11.31 27.73 5.76
C SER A 276 10.58 28.18 4.51
N LEU A 277 9.57 29.02 4.68
CA LEU A 277 8.87 29.77 3.64
C LEU A 277 9.07 31.25 3.88
N LEU A 278 9.68 31.93 2.93
CA LEU A 278 9.88 33.36 2.92
C LEU A 278 9.05 34.02 1.84
N ASN A 279 8.67 35.28 2.03
CA ASN A 279 8.17 36.16 0.97
C ASN A 279 9.20 37.27 0.71
N LEU A 280 9.67 37.37 -0.51
CA LEU A 280 10.47 38.48 -1.01
C LEU A 280 9.56 39.48 -1.71
N ASN A 281 9.31 40.62 -1.08
CA ASN A 281 8.44 41.63 -1.65
C ASN A 281 9.09 42.46 -2.78
N THR A 282 8.36 43.34 -3.41
CA THR A 282 8.82 44.19 -4.52
C THR A 282 9.97 45.16 -4.13
N ASN A 283 10.19 45.41 -2.84
CA ASN A 283 11.29 46.24 -2.32
C ASN A 283 12.51 45.40 -1.95
N ASN A 284 12.58 44.14 -2.36
CA ASN A 284 13.62 43.17 -2.05
C ASN A 284 13.84 42.94 -0.54
N THR A 285 12.79 43.09 0.27
CA THR A 285 12.82 42.73 1.68
C THR A 285 12.14 41.37 1.88
N THR A 286 12.77 40.53 2.70
CA THR A 286 12.25 39.18 3.00
C THR A 286 11.45 39.18 4.31
N THR A 287 10.31 38.52 4.30
CA THR A 287 9.51 38.22 5.49
C THR A 287 9.40 36.73 5.67
N ASN A 288 9.66 36.25 6.88
CA ASN A 288 9.46 34.83 7.20
C ASN A 288 7.97 34.56 7.44
N ILE A 289 7.42 33.63 6.65
CA ILE A 289 6.01 33.22 6.73
C ILE A 289 5.85 31.96 7.60
N LEU A 290 6.71 30.97 7.39
CA LEU A 290 6.77 29.71 8.15
C LEU A 290 8.22 29.25 8.32
N ASP A 291 8.49 28.62 9.45
CA ASP A 291 9.81 28.12 9.82
C ASP A 291 9.82 26.60 10.05
N LYS A 292 10.93 26.10 10.59
CA LYS A 292 11.16 24.69 10.93
C LYS A 292 10.14 24.05 11.88
N THR A 293 9.28 24.84 12.54
CA THR A 293 8.23 24.33 13.42
C THR A 293 7.19 23.54 12.60
N PHE A 294 6.96 23.97 11.36
CA PHE A 294 6.01 23.33 10.45
C PHE A 294 6.68 22.67 9.26
N LEU A 295 7.79 23.20 8.77
CA LEU A 295 8.45 22.80 7.54
C LEU A 295 9.76 22.07 7.81
N ALA A 296 9.94 20.90 7.14
CA ALA A 296 11.19 20.15 7.17
C ALA A 296 11.91 20.24 5.81
N MET A 297 11.29 19.81 4.73
CA MET A 297 11.83 19.84 3.38
C MET A 297 10.72 20.19 2.38
N PRO A 298 10.30 21.47 2.34
CA PRO A 298 9.27 21.93 1.41
C PRO A 298 9.79 21.88 -0.03
N VAL A 299 8.97 21.38 -0.97
CA VAL A 299 9.36 21.12 -2.36
C VAL A 299 8.45 21.78 -3.40
N ASP A 300 7.17 22.00 -3.04
CA ASP A 300 6.20 22.62 -3.93
C ASP A 300 5.17 23.42 -3.15
N MET A 301 4.45 24.31 -3.83
CA MET A 301 3.48 25.19 -3.20
C MET A 301 2.35 25.54 -4.17
N ALA A 302 1.15 25.73 -3.63
CA ALA A 302 0.00 26.29 -4.34
C ALA A 302 -0.66 27.37 -3.49
N ILE A 303 -1.15 28.43 -4.14
CA ILE A 303 -1.88 29.52 -3.48
C ILE A 303 -3.31 29.54 -4.00
N ASP A 304 -4.28 29.57 -3.09
CA ASP A 304 -5.69 29.71 -3.40
C ASP A 304 -6.27 30.84 -2.53
N GLN A 305 -6.53 31.98 -3.15
CA GLN A 305 -6.94 33.20 -2.45
C GLN A 305 -5.96 33.58 -1.32
N ASN A 306 -6.36 33.39 -0.06
CA ASN A 306 -5.54 33.68 1.12
C ASN A 306 -4.98 32.41 1.78
N THR A 307 -5.12 31.24 1.14
CA THR A 307 -4.63 29.97 1.66
C THR A 307 -3.37 29.55 0.89
N ILE A 308 -2.31 29.29 1.63
CA ILE A 308 -1.05 28.73 1.10
C ILE A 308 -1.02 27.26 1.44
N TRP A 309 -0.88 26.44 0.42
CA TRP A 309 -0.66 25.00 0.53
C TRP A 309 0.79 24.69 0.20
N ILE A 310 1.44 23.89 1.04
CA ILE A 310 2.86 23.55 0.89
C ILE A 310 3.00 22.04 0.90
N ALA A 311 3.61 21.52 -0.15
CA ALA A 311 4.08 20.15 -0.21
C ALA A 311 5.43 20.04 0.48
N ASP A 312 5.51 19.23 1.52
CA ASP A 312 6.76 18.93 2.23
C ASP A 312 7.05 17.43 2.12
N SER A 313 8.24 17.10 1.63
CA SER A 313 8.61 15.71 1.37
C SER A 313 8.87 14.88 2.64
N LEU A 314 8.97 15.54 3.81
CA LEU A 314 9.14 14.88 5.11
C LEU A 314 7.93 15.07 6.04
N ASN A 315 7.27 16.23 5.98
CA ASN A 315 6.16 16.59 6.87
C ASN A 315 4.77 16.49 6.19
N GLY A 316 4.71 16.21 4.88
CA GLY A 316 3.47 16.00 4.17
C GLY A 316 2.83 17.28 3.65
N LEU A 317 1.53 17.46 3.86
CA LEU A 317 0.80 18.63 3.37
C LEU A 317 0.57 19.62 4.50
N ILE A 318 1.08 20.82 4.34
CA ILE A 318 0.88 21.93 5.27
C ILE A 318 -0.05 22.94 4.64
N VAL A 319 -1.02 23.41 5.41
CA VAL A 319 -1.92 24.50 5.04
C VAL A 319 -1.72 25.69 5.97
N LYS A 320 -1.57 26.86 5.37
CA LYS A 320 -1.48 28.16 6.05
C LYS A 320 -2.59 29.07 5.55
N ASN A 321 -3.51 29.39 6.45
CA ASN A 321 -4.52 30.42 6.29
C ASN A 321 -4.49 31.32 7.55
N THR A 322 -5.57 31.48 8.29
CA THR A 322 -5.57 32.13 9.63
C THR A 322 -4.76 31.32 10.65
N GLU A 323 -4.72 30.00 10.49
CA GLU A 323 -3.92 29.07 11.30
C GLU A 323 -2.96 28.29 10.39
N THR A 324 -1.99 27.63 11.00
CA THR A 324 -1.10 26.69 10.30
C THR A 324 -1.36 25.28 10.80
N LYS A 325 -1.63 24.35 9.88
CA LYS A 325 -1.94 22.95 10.21
C LYS A 325 -1.20 22.00 9.27
N ASN A 326 -0.83 20.84 9.79
CA ASN A 326 -0.43 19.70 9.00
C ASN A 326 -1.66 18.84 8.70
N ILE A 327 -1.90 18.53 7.44
CA ILE A 327 -2.99 17.68 6.98
C ILE A 327 -2.49 16.25 6.90
N SER A 328 -3.02 15.38 7.75
CA SER A 328 -2.70 13.95 7.69
C SER A 328 -3.40 13.30 6.50
N LEU A 329 -2.60 12.71 5.61
CA LEU A 329 -3.07 11.96 4.44
C LEU A 329 -3.26 10.47 4.73
N GLY A 330 -3.04 10.03 5.97
CA GLY A 330 -3.16 8.62 6.34
C GLY A 330 -2.03 7.74 5.81
N GLY A 331 -2.21 6.42 5.95
CA GLY A 331 -1.20 5.44 5.55
C GLY A 331 -0.10 5.18 6.60
N PRO A 332 0.76 4.19 6.39
CA PRO A 332 1.96 3.99 7.20
C PRO A 332 2.92 5.17 7.04
N SER A 333 3.58 5.59 8.12
CA SER A 333 4.50 6.74 8.08
C SER A 333 5.85 6.43 7.43
N GLU A 334 6.17 5.14 7.30
CA GLU A 334 7.40 4.64 6.70
C GLU A 334 7.11 3.41 5.83
N LYS A 335 8.03 3.07 4.93
CA LYS A 335 7.96 1.82 4.17
C LYS A 335 8.07 0.62 5.12
N ILE A 336 7.21 -0.36 4.95
CA ILE A 336 7.21 -1.57 5.76
C ILE A 336 8.32 -2.51 5.25
N ARG A 337 9.32 -2.77 6.09
CA ARG A 337 10.44 -3.68 5.79
C ARG A 337 10.55 -4.83 6.79
N GLY A 338 9.95 -4.68 7.96
CA GLY A 338 9.87 -5.74 8.97
C GLY A 338 8.82 -6.80 8.62
N THR A 339 8.91 -7.93 9.31
CA THR A 339 7.90 -9.00 9.23
C THR A 339 6.67 -8.59 10.04
N GLY A 340 5.58 -8.31 9.35
CA GLY A 340 4.31 -7.94 9.96
C GLY A 340 3.56 -9.14 10.51
N PHE A 341 2.52 -8.85 11.29
CA PHE A 341 1.56 -9.81 11.81
C PHE A 341 0.14 -9.28 11.63
N VAL A 342 -0.82 -10.16 11.37
CA VAL A 342 -2.24 -9.80 11.25
C VAL A 342 -3.12 -10.81 11.99
N ASN A 343 -4.13 -10.28 12.68
CA ASN A 343 -5.25 -11.05 13.22
C ASN A 343 -6.58 -10.38 12.85
N SER A 344 -7.69 -10.76 13.50
CA SER A 344 -9.02 -10.20 13.23
C SER A 344 -9.17 -8.71 13.54
N ASP A 345 -8.29 -8.13 14.37
CA ASP A 345 -8.44 -6.78 14.90
C ASP A 345 -7.37 -5.83 14.40
N TYR A 346 -6.13 -6.32 14.22
CA TYR A 346 -4.97 -5.50 13.88
C TYR A 346 -4.05 -6.14 12.86
N LEU A 347 -3.50 -5.29 11.97
CA LEU A 347 -2.25 -5.53 11.27
C LEU A 347 -1.17 -4.72 11.98
N LEU A 348 -0.09 -5.37 12.42
CA LEU A 348 1.12 -4.74 12.94
C LEU A 348 2.21 -4.80 11.88
N ALA A 349 2.76 -3.66 11.54
CA ALA A 349 3.70 -3.49 10.43
C ALA A 349 4.96 -2.73 10.89
N PRO A 350 6.01 -3.44 11.38
CA PRO A 350 7.28 -2.85 11.77
C PRO A 350 7.99 -2.18 10.60
N PHE A 351 8.66 -1.04 10.84
CA PHE A 351 9.40 -0.32 9.77
C PHE A 351 10.66 -1.08 9.33
N GLY A 352 11.36 -1.70 10.25
CA GLY A 352 12.34 -2.76 9.98
C GLY A 352 13.76 -2.36 9.63
N GLU A 353 14.07 -1.10 9.24
CA GLU A 353 15.41 -0.76 8.77
C GLU A 353 16.03 0.48 9.45
N LYS A 354 15.57 1.66 9.11
CA LYS A 354 16.27 2.91 9.41
C LYS A 354 15.64 3.72 10.55
N VAL A 355 14.33 3.60 10.69
CA VAL A 355 13.53 4.36 11.65
C VAL A 355 12.97 3.40 12.68
N GLY A 356 13.06 3.76 13.96
CA GLY A 356 12.45 2.99 15.04
C GLY A 356 10.92 3.14 15.03
N GLY A 357 10.22 2.02 15.27
CA GLY A 357 8.77 2.01 15.36
C GLY A 357 8.04 1.09 14.41
N PHE A 358 6.73 1.26 14.36
CA PHE A 358 5.80 0.45 13.55
C PHE A 358 4.55 1.25 13.22
N SER A 359 3.77 0.75 12.25
CA SER A 359 2.39 1.16 12.01
C SER A 359 1.43 0.05 12.40
N SER A 360 0.23 0.41 12.90
CA SER A 360 -0.89 -0.53 13.03
C SER A 360 -2.05 -0.12 12.13
N TYR A 361 -2.75 -1.10 11.59
CA TYR A 361 -3.97 -0.91 10.81
C TYR A 361 -5.12 -1.68 11.44
N SER A 362 -6.28 -1.03 11.54
CA SER A 362 -7.51 -1.59 12.10
C SER A 362 -8.73 -0.96 11.41
N ASP A 363 -9.94 -1.24 11.87
CA ASP A 363 -11.16 -0.58 11.40
C ASP A 363 -11.12 0.96 11.57
N ALA A 364 -10.29 1.46 12.50
CA ALA A 364 -10.06 2.90 12.69
C ALA A 364 -9.02 3.51 11.74
N GLY A 365 -8.47 2.72 10.79
CA GLY A 365 -7.43 3.11 9.86
C GLY A 365 -6.01 2.94 10.42
N TRP A 366 -5.04 3.61 9.78
CA TRP A 366 -3.64 3.56 10.15
C TRP A 366 -3.31 4.42 11.35
N LYS A 367 -2.52 3.87 12.28
CA LYS A 367 -1.85 4.59 13.37
C LYS A 367 -0.36 4.33 13.31
N ASN A 368 0.44 5.37 13.53
CA ASN A 368 1.90 5.34 13.42
C ASN A 368 2.54 5.56 14.78
N TYR A 369 3.49 4.72 15.14
CA TYR A 369 4.15 4.71 16.43
C TYR A 369 5.66 4.79 16.27
N THR A 370 6.23 5.94 16.56
CA THR A 370 7.67 6.14 16.76
C THR A 370 8.04 6.30 18.22
N LYS A 371 7.01 6.53 19.06
CA LYS A 371 7.06 6.61 20.51
C LYS A 371 5.86 5.89 21.12
N LEU A 372 6.07 5.26 22.27
CA LEU A 372 5.01 4.77 23.15
C LEU A 372 5.28 5.31 24.55
N ASN A 373 4.26 5.90 25.20
CA ASN A 373 4.37 6.51 26.54
C ASN A 373 5.56 7.48 26.68
N GLY A 374 5.85 8.26 25.62
CA GLY A 374 6.97 9.20 25.59
C GLY A 374 8.35 8.56 25.31
N VAL A 375 8.46 7.24 25.29
CA VAL A 375 9.69 6.51 25.01
C VAL A 375 9.85 6.31 23.50
N ASN A 376 11.01 6.70 22.96
CA ASN A 376 11.34 6.44 21.55
C ASN A 376 11.46 4.94 21.31
N LEU A 377 10.82 4.45 20.25
CA LEU A 377 10.90 3.05 19.87
C LEU A 377 12.20 2.73 19.14
N PRO A 378 12.83 1.58 19.42
CA PRO A 378 13.97 1.11 18.64
C PRO A 378 13.55 0.65 17.23
N ILE A 379 14.52 0.25 16.42
CA ILE A 379 14.25 -0.44 15.16
C ILE A 379 13.62 -1.81 15.48
N LEU A 380 12.41 -2.02 14.98
CA LEU A 380 11.61 -3.23 15.16
C LEU A 380 11.59 -4.02 13.85
N THR A 381 11.89 -5.32 13.90
CA THR A 381 12.08 -6.13 12.69
C THR A 381 11.00 -7.20 12.48
N ALA A 382 10.32 -7.64 13.53
CA ALA A 382 9.17 -8.53 13.42
C ALA A 382 8.13 -8.22 14.51
N ALA A 383 6.88 -8.59 14.27
CA ALA A 383 5.77 -8.42 15.19
C ALA A 383 4.98 -9.72 15.36
N SER A 384 4.34 -9.87 16.53
CA SER A 384 3.31 -10.88 16.81
C SER A 384 2.37 -10.39 17.91
N ILE A 385 1.23 -11.05 18.07
CA ILE A 385 0.25 -10.77 19.12
C ILE A 385 0.07 -12.05 19.94
N ASP A 386 0.13 -11.91 21.25
CA ASP A 386 -0.20 -13.01 22.16
C ASP A 386 -1.71 -13.31 22.08
N PRO A 387 -2.13 -14.53 21.72
CA PRO A 387 -3.55 -14.86 21.58
C PRO A 387 -4.31 -14.92 22.91
N LEU A 388 -3.60 -14.97 24.08
CA LEU A 388 -4.22 -15.10 25.39
C LEU A 388 -4.61 -13.75 26.00
N ASP A 389 -3.78 -12.71 25.82
CA ASP A 389 -3.98 -11.41 26.44
C ASP A 389 -4.03 -10.23 25.43
N ALA A 390 -3.89 -10.55 24.13
CA ALA A 390 -3.85 -9.59 23.02
C ALA A 390 -2.70 -8.57 23.09
N SER A 391 -1.67 -8.81 23.91
CA SER A 391 -0.49 -7.95 23.98
C SER A 391 0.34 -8.03 22.70
N TRP A 392 1.00 -6.91 22.36
CA TRP A 392 1.83 -6.79 21.16
C TRP A 392 3.29 -7.04 21.49
N TRP A 393 3.90 -7.88 20.69
CA TRP A 393 5.29 -8.28 20.83
C TRP A 393 6.07 -7.94 19.58
N PHE A 394 7.27 -7.38 19.77
CA PHE A 394 8.16 -7.01 18.68
C PHE A 394 9.58 -7.46 18.96
N THR A 395 10.33 -7.71 17.90
CA THR A 395 11.78 -7.95 17.97
C THR A 395 12.55 -6.64 17.87
N ALA A 396 13.52 -6.44 18.77
CA ALA A 396 14.36 -5.25 18.88
C ALA A 396 15.84 -5.69 19.06
N GLY A 397 16.47 -6.14 17.95
CA GLY A 397 17.79 -6.76 18.03
C GLY A 397 17.80 -8.05 18.86
N ALA A 398 18.63 -8.13 19.87
CA ALA A 398 18.69 -9.28 20.78
C ALA A 398 17.63 -9.27 21.89
N SER A 399 16.81 -8.21 21.96
CA SER A 399 15.74 -8.04 22.94
C SER A 399 14.37 -8.12 22.28
N LEU A 400 13.34 -8.26 23.13
CA LEU A 400 11.94 -8.21 22.75
C LEU A 400 11.30 -6.97 23.38
N LEU A 401 10.44 -6.30 22.62
CA LEU A 401 9.58 -5.24 23.12
C LEU A 401 8.18 -5.80 23.32
N HIS A 402 7.67 -5.72 24.54
CA HIS A 402 6.32 -6.14 24.92
C HIS A 402 5.48 -4.91 25.25
N TYR A 403 4.33 -4.78 24.59
CA TYR A 403 3.37 -3.70 24.82
C TYR A 403 2.02 -4.28 25.20
N ASN A 404 1.61 -4.05 26.44
CA ASN A 404 0.29 -4.40 26.94
C ASN A 404 -0.67 -3.24 26.69
N ILE A 405 -1.66 -3.45 25.80
CA ILE A 405 -2.61 -2.43 25.38
C ILE A 405 -3.53 -2.03 26.55
N SER A 406 -3.96 -3.02 27.35
CA SER A 406 -4.95 -2.82 28.44
C SER A 406 -4.40 -1.95 29.56
N SER A 407 -3.14 -2.17 29.94
CA SER A 407 -2.45 -1.39 30.98
C SER A 407 -1.67 -0.19 30.40
N ASN A 408 -1.61 -0.07 29.08
CA ASN A 408 -0.78 0.91 28.38
C ASN A 408 0.68 0.89 28.84
N SER A 409 1.21 -0.30 29.16
CA SER A 409 2.58 -0.49 29.65
C SER A 409 3.47 -1.05 28.54
N ILE A 410 4.73 -0.59 28.54
CA ILE A 410 5.76 -1.05 27.62
C ILE A 410 6.95 -1.52 28.41
N GLU A 411 7.50 -2.67 28.05
CA GLU A 411 8.73 -3.20 28.66
C GLU A 411 9.65 -3.80 27.60
N THR A 412 10.94 -3.76 27.90
CA THR A 412 11.96 -4.45 27.11
C THR A 412 12.37 -5.71 27.84
N ILE A 413 12.18 -6.86 27.22
CA ILE A 413 12.50 -8.17 27.78
C ILE A 413 13.78 -8.65 27.09
N SER A 414 14.80 -8.95 27.91
CA SER A 414 16.04 -9.58 27.46
C SER A 414 16.15 -10.94 28.15
N PRO A 415 15.53 -11.99 27.59
CA PRO A 415 15.67 -13.32 28.14
C PRO A 415 17.15 -13.71 28.19
N ASN A 416 17.56 -14.48 29.21
CA ASN A 416 18.87 -15.16 29.19
C ASN A 416 18.85 -16.22 28.08
N ALA A 417 19.01 -15.75 26.87
CA ALA A 417 18.82 -16.49 25.63
C ALA A 417 20.16 -16.65 24.90
N LEU A 418 20.10 -17.19 23.72
CA LEU A 418 21.23 -17.29 22.81
C LEU A 418 21.69 -15.88 22.38
N ALA A 419 22.93 -15.71 21.98
CA ALA A 419 23.54 -14.41 21.72
C ALA A 419 23.22 -13.82 20.32
N GLY A 420 22.04 -14.11 19.75
CA GLY A 420 21.64 -13.66 18.41
C GLY A 420 20.52 -12.62 18.40
N ASN A 421 20.42 -11.90 17.31
CA ASN A 421 19.27 -11.03 17.07
C ASN A 421 18.02 -11.85 16.74
N TYR A 422 16.88 -11.47 17.30
CA TYR A 422 15.61 -12.05 16.92
C TYR A 422 15.23 -11.62 15.49
N THR A 423 14.89 -12.60 14.66
CA THR A 423 14.47 -12.37 13.26
C THR A 423 12.98 -12.60 13.05
N GLN A 424 12.39 -13.47 13.86
CA GLN A 424 10.96 -13.76 13.84
C GLN A 424 10.47 -14.14 15.23
N ILE A 425 9.21 -13.83 15.53
CA ILE A 425 8.47 -14.29 16.69
C ILE A 425 7.09 -14.76 16.27
N GLN A 426 6.56 -15.73 16.97
CA GLN A 426 5.19 -16.21 16.82
C GLN A 426 4.67 -16.81 18.11
N PHE A 427 3.35 -16.89 18.26
CA PHE A 427 2.68 -17.61 19.33
C PHE A 427 1.91 -18.79 18.74
N SER A 428 1.91 -19.91 19.46
CA SER A 428 0.94 -20.98 19.24
C SER A 428 -0.44 -20.57 19.78
N LYS A 429 -1.50 -21.27 19.38
CA LYS A 429 -2.88 -20.96 19.82
C LYS A 429 -3.07 -21.04 21.35
N ASP A 430 -2.26 -21.83 22.04
CA ASP A 430 -2.22 -21.98 23.49
C ASP A 430 -1.25 -21.01 24.19
N GLY A 431 -0.76 -19.98 23.49
CA GLY A 431 0.04 -18.89 24.05
C GLY A 431 1.52 -19.20 24.25
N ILE A 432 2.04 -20.32 23.71
CA ILE A 432 3.47 -20.59 23.77
C ILE A 432 4.19 -19.65 22.82
N PHE A 433 5.12 -18.85 23.33
CA PHE A 433 6.00 -17.99 22.55
C PHE A 433 7.13 -18.80 21.91
N TRP A 434 7.41 -18.50 20.64
CA TRP A 434 8.53 -19.02 19.88
C TRP A 434 9.25 -17.86 19.19
N GLY A 435 10.54 -17.67 19.51
CA GLY A 435 11.42 -16.68 18.93
C GLY A 435 12.57 -17.34 18.18
N LEU A 436 12.85 -16.92 16.96
CA LEU A 436 14.00 -17.36 16.17
C LEU A 436 15.13 -16.35 16.33
N GLN A 437 16.30 -16.80 16.80
CA GLN A 437 17.53 -16.01 16.86
C GLN A 437 18.50 -16.44 15.77
N ASP A 438 18.93 -15.44 14.97
CA ASP A 438 19.77 -15.68 13.77
C ASP A 438 21.08 -16.36 14.13
N GLY A 439 21.36 -17.46 13.43
CA GLY A 439 22.56 -18.24 13.61
C GLY A 439 22.72 -18.96 14.95
N GLN A 440 21.72 -18.89 15.84
CA GLN A 440 21.82 -19.40 17.21
C GLN A 440 20.79 -20.49 17.52
N GLY A 441 19.51 -20.30 17.14
CA GLY A 441 18.48 -21.28 17.44
C GLY A 441 17.13 -20.68 17.82
N ILE A 442 16.39 -21.39 18.65
CA ILE A 442 15.03 -21.04 19.07
C ILE A 442 15.02 -20.66 20.54
N VAL A 443 14.23 -19.67 20.89
CA VAL A 443 13.87 -19.32 22.26
C VAL A 443 12.38 -19.55 22.44
N GLN A 444 12.01 -20.30 23.44
CA GLN A 444 10.62 -20.61 23.78
C GLN A 444 10.27 -20.01 25.15
N LYS A 445 9.05 -19.50 25.33
CA LYS A 445 8.48 -19.16 26.63
C LYS A 445 7.18 -19.93 26.80
N GLN A 446 7.14 -20.73 27.86
CA GLN A 446 5.94 -21.45 28.30
C GLN A 446 5.84 -21.36 29.84
N ASP A 447 4.64 -21.11 30.37
CA ASP A 447 4.39 -21.03 31.84
C ASP A 447 5.37 -20.07 32.53
N ASN A 448 5.62 -18.91 31.96
CA ASN A 448 6.61 -17.91 32.40
C ASN A 448 8.07 -18.38 32.45
N LYS A 449 8.38 -19.55 31.91
CA LYS A 449 9.75 -20.07 31.83
C LYS A 449 10.32 -19.91 30.45
N TRP A 450 11.49 -19.27 30.35
CA TRP A 450 12.26 -19.17 29.11
C TRP A 450 13.17 -20.37 28.92
N THR A 451 13.19 -20.94 27.74
CA THR A 451 14.02 -22.09 27.36
C THR A 451 14.71 -21.80 26.05
N SER A 452 16.02 -22.00 26.01
CA SER A 452 16.83 -21.90 24.80
C SER A 452 17.01 -23.27 24.15
N ILE A 453 16.82 -23.35 22.86
CA ILE A 453 16.99 -24.55 22.03
C ILE A 453 18.07 -24.21 20.99
N PRO A 454 19.36 -24.45 21.31
CA PRO A 454 20.45 -24.05 20.43
C PRO A 454 20.50 -24.90 19.18
N LEU A 455 20.93 -24.29 18.07
CA LEU A 455 21.29 -25.03 16.86
C LEU A 455 22.50 -25.95 17.14
N PRO A 456 22.55 -27.13 16.56
CA PRO A 456 23.78 -27.94 16.52
C PRO A 456 24.94 -27.15 15.91
N ILE A 457 26.16 -27.41 16.39
CA ILE A 457 27.35 -26.64 15.97
C ILE A 457 27.59 -26.61 14.47
N ASN A 458 27.22 -27.68 13.78
CA ASN A 458 27.30 -27.80 12.31
C ASN A 458 26.24 -26.97 11.56
N TYR A 459 25.20 -26.44 12.26
CA TYR A 459 24.13 -25.61 11.69
C TYR A 459 24.26 -24.12 12.09
N LEU A 460 25.27 -23.77 12.90
CA LEU A 460 25.50 -22.40 13.36
C LEU A 460 25.97 -21.50 12.18
N LYS A 461 25.02 -20.95 11.45
CA LYS A 461 25.24 -20.03 10.33
C LYS A 461 24.19 -18.93 10.37
N ASN A 462 24.61 -17.67 10.13
CA ASN A 462 23.70 -16.55 9.99
C ASN A 462 22.83 -16.66 8.73
N GLY A 463 21.65 -16.11 8.78
CA GLY A 463 20.70 -16.09 7.67
C GLY A 463 19.35 -16.74 7.99
N LEU A 464 19.11 -17.17 9.22
CA LEU A 464 17.81 -17.68 9.67
C LEU A 464 16.84 -16.53 9.83
N LYS A 465 15.80 -16.47 9.00
CA LYS A 465 14.87 -15.33 8.97
C LYS A 465 13.42 -15.72 9.20
N LYS A 466 13.06 -16.98 9.00
CA LYS A 466 11.67 -17.47 9.04
C LYS A 466 11.59 -18.78 9.81
N MET A 467 10.44 -19.03 10.40
CA MET A 467 10.13 -20.25 11.10
C MET A 467 8.62 -20.48 11.08
N VAL A 468 8.19 -21.73 11.01
CA VAL A 468 6.82 -22.13 11.28
C VAL A 468 6.84 -23.28 12.28
N VAL A 469 5.89 -23.28 13.22
CA VAL A 469 5.76 -24.33 14.25
C VAL A 469 4.39 -24.98 14.10
N ASN A 470 4.36 -26.31 13.99
CA ASN A 470 3.11 -27.07 13.95
C ASN A 470 2.54 -27.32 15.37
N SER A 471 1.34 -27.86 15.45
CA SER A 471 0.64 -28.16 16.71
C SER A 471 1.36 -29.20 17.60
N GLN A 472 2.29 -29.96 17.04
CA GLN A 472 3.11 -30.95 17.74
C GLN A 472 4.45 -30.37 18.20
N GLY A 473 4.69 -29.05 18.04
CA GLY A 473 5.92 -28.38 18.47
C GLY A 473 7.13 -28.71 17.60
N GLN A 474 6.94 -29.16 16.37
CA GLN A 474 8.04 -29.22 15.38
C GLN A 474 8.21 -27.82 14.79
N ALA A 475 9.45 -27.32 14.80
CA ALA A 475 9.83 -26.05 14.20
C ALA A 475 10.57 -26.29 12.87
N TRP A 476 10.08 -25.64 11.82
CA TRP A 476 10.57 -25.75 10.45
C TRP A 476 11.20 -24.42 10.05
N ILE A 477 12.50 -24.43 9.72
CA ILE A 477 13.30 -23.20 9.58
C ILE A 477 14.10 -23.29 8.27
N PRO A 478 13.83 -22.42 7.28
CA PRO A 478 14.72 -22.27 6.12
C PRO A 478 16.15 -22.01 6.56
N GLY A 479 17.05 -22.87 6.15
CA GLY A 479 18.48 -22.70 6.37
C GLY A 479 19.02 -21.49 5.57
N PRO A 480 20.26 -21.03 5.85
CA PRO A 480 20.95 -20.09 4.98
C PRO A 480 21.05 -20.62 3.53
N ALA A 481 21.42 -19.74 2.59
CA ALA A 481 21.50 -20.11 1.17
C ALA A 481 22.22 -21.46 0.96
N ASN A 482 21.60 -22.34 0.17
CA ASN A 482 22.08 -23.69 -0.15
C ASN A 482 22.20 -24.66 1.05
N GLN A 483 21.54 -24.38 2.18
CA GLN A 483 21.56 -25.27 3.36
C GLN A 483 20.25 -26.07 3.53
N GLY A 484 19.28 -25.91 2.65
CA GLY A 484 18.01 -26.63 2.74
C GLY A 484 17.13 -26.15 3.89
N LEU A 485 16.47 -27.10 4.56
CA LEU A 485 15.49 -26.84 5.61
C LEU A 485 15.93 -27.51 6.91
N TYR A 486 15.98 -26.74 8.00
CA TYR A 486 16.24 -27.27 9.33
C TYR A 486 14.91 -27.59 10.03
N VAL A 487 14.86 -28.72 10.71
CA VAL A 487 13.69 -29.16 11.45
C VAL A 487 14.10 -29.53 12.88
N TYR A 488 13.42 -28.93 13.84
CA TYR A 488 13.51 -29.28 15.26
C TYR A 488 12.29 -30.08 15.68
N GLN A 489 12.48 -31.12 16.49
CA GLN A 489 11.45 -31.92 17.10
C GLN A 489 11.78 -32.16 18.58
N SER A 490 10.80 -32.04 19.47
CA SER A 490 10.93 -32.27 20.90
C SER A 490 10.43 -33.65 21.26
N ASN A 491 11.04 -34.29 22.31
CA ASN A 491 10.56 -35.53 22.89
C ASN A 491 9.25 -35.38 23.69
N LYS A 492 8.70 -34.19 23.78
CA LYS A 492 7.38 -33.97 24.41
C LYS A 492 6.25 -34.70 23.66
N TYR A 493 6.33 -34.77 22.36
CA TYR A 493 5.31 -35.37 21.50
C TYR A 493 5.83 -36.54 20.64
N PHE A 494 7.16 -36.74 20.59
CA PHE A 494 7.84 -37.71 19.75
C PHE A 494 8.81 -38.57 20.58
N SER A 495 9.36 -39.59 19.97
CA SER A 495 10.27 -40.52 20.69
C SER A 495 11.58 -39.87 21.13
N THR A 496 12.07 -38.86 20.41
CA THR A 496 13.37 -38.22 20.67
C THR A 496 13.35 -36.73 20.36
N THR A 497 14.20 -35.97 21.08
CA THR A 497 14.54 -34.60 20.68
C THR A 497 15.66 -34.64 19.66
N ILE A 498 15.44 -34.03 18.51
CA ILE A 498 16.41 -34.05 17.39
C ILE A 498 16.32 -32.79 16.54
N TRP A 499 17.47 -32.40 15.97
CA TRP A 499 17.56 -31.53 14.81
C TRP A 499 17.87 -32.37 13.58
N LYS A 500 17.19 -32.10 12.45
CA LYS A 500 17.43 -32.73 11.15
C LYS A 500 17.54 -31.67 10.05
N GLN A 501 18.43 -31.87 9.11
CA GLN A 501 18.55 -31.05 7.91
C GLN A 501 17.96 -31.81 6.71
N LEU A 502 17.02 -31.19 6.00
CA LEU A 502 16.43 -31.70 4.78
C LEU A 502 17.03 -30.97 3.57
N ASN A 503 17.24 -31.70 2.50
CA ASN A 503 17.90 -31.22 1.29
C ASN A 503 17.24 -31.80 0.01
N THR A 504 17.87 -31.61 -1.15
CA THR A 504 17.36 -32.11 -2.44
C THR A 504 17.50 -33.64 -2.66
N SER A 505 18.24 -34.34 -1.79
CA SER A 505 18.42 -35.78 -1.94
C SER A 505 17.17 -36.55 -1.49
N LYS A 506 16.82 -37.61 -2.24
CA LYS A 506 15.80 -38.57 -1.83
C LYS A 506 16.18 -39.21 -0.48
N SER A 507 15.20 -39.50 0.32
CA SER A 507 15.29 -39.93 1.72
C SER A 507 15.92 -38.93 2.70
N SER A 508 16.22 -37.72 2.21
CA SER A 508 16.78 -36.62 3.00
C SER A 508 16.04 -35.29 2.74
N GLY A 509 14.78 -35.34 2.30
CA GLY A 509 13.95 -34.15 2.06
C GLY A 509 13.37 -34.07 0.66
N ASN A 510 14.08 -34.53 -0.37
CA ASN A 510 13.65 -34.43 -1.79
C ASN A 510 13.14 -33.03 -2.14
N LEU A 511 13.78 -31.98 -1.60
CA LEU A 511 13.37 -30.58 -1.83
C LEU A 511 13.60 -30.17 -3.30
N PRO A 512 12.81 -29.22 -3.87
CA PRO A 512 13.04 -28.72 -5.23
C PRO A 512 14.41 -28.03 -5.39
N SER A 513 14.89 -27.41 -4.31
CA SER A 513 16.20 -26.77 -4.20
C SER A 513 16.66 -26.69 -2.75
N ASN A 514 17.99 -26.60 -2.55
CA ASN A 514 18.59 -26.34 -1.24
C ASN A 514 18.52 -24.86 -0.81
N THR A 515 18.12 -23.94 -1.70
CA THR A 515 17.84 -22.55 -1.35
C THR A 515 16.38 -22.41 -0.98
N VAL A 516 16.06 -22.66 0.29
CA VAL A 516 14.71 -22.52 0.85
C VAL A 516 14.50 -21.06 1.25
N LEU A 517 13.44 -20.43 0.71
CA LEU A 517 13.12 -19.02 0.92
C LEU A 517 11.94 -18.83 1.87
N SER A 518 11.01 -19.77 1.92
CA SER A 518 9.79 -19.69 2.71
C SER A 518 9.26 -21.03 3.14
N VAL A 519 8.52 -21.00 4.26
CA VAL A 519 7.77 -22.13 4.79
C VAL A 519 6.39 -21.66 5.24
N ALA A 520 5.38 -22.51 5.10
CA ALA A 520 4.03 -22.29 5.63
C ALA A 520 3.41 -23.60 6.11
N LEU A 521 2.70 -23.53 7.21
CA LEU A 521 1.85 -24.62 7.72
C LEU A 521 0.46 -24.44 7.16
N ASP A 522 -0.08 -25.47 6.52
CA ASP A 522 -1.45 -25.43 6.02
C ASP A 522 -2.46 -26.00 7.04
N ASN A 523 -3.77 -25.84 6.72
CA ASN A 523 -4.84 -26.24 7.61
C ASN A 523 -4.93 -27.77 7.82
N THR A 524 -4.28 -28.57 6.97
CA THR A 524 -4.18 -30.03 7.09
C THR A 524 -2.96 -30.49 7.90
N GLY A 525 -2.08 -29.57 8.28
CA GLY A 525 -0.83 -29.85 8.98
C GLY A 525 0.36 -30.11 8.06
N SER A 526 0.20 -29.97 6.75
CA SER A 526 1.29 -30.10 5.76
C SER A 526 2.16 -28.85 5.74
N ILE A 527 3.48 -29.04 5.56
CA ILE A 527 4.45 -27.94 5.45
C ILE A 527 4.73 -27.67 3.98
N TRP A 528 4.38 -26.48 3.54
CA TRP A 528 4.67 -25.96 2.21
C TRP A 528 6.03 -25.27 2.23
N VAL A 529 6.94 -25.72 1.38
CA VAL A 529 8.33 -25.24 1.30
C VAL A 529 8.51 -24.53 -0.02
N GLY A 530 8.71 -23.21 0.04
CA GLY A 530 9.04 -22.40 -1.12
C GLY A 530 10.55 -22.27 -1.28
N THR A 531 11.04 -22.51 -2.48
CA THR A 531 12.46 -22.45 -2.83
C THR A 531 12.71 -21.44 -3.96
N ASP A 532 13.95 -21.26 -4.37
CA ASP A 532 14.30 -20.52 -5.58
C ASP A 532 13.96 -21.27 -6.89
N ASN A 533 13.41 -22.48 -6.79
CA ASN A 533 13.00 -23.30 -7.93
C ASN A 533 11.69 -24.05 -7.69
N GLY A 534 10.67 -23.31 -7.21
CA GLY A 534 9.33 -23.86 -7.01
C GLY A 534 9.04 -24.37 -5.61
N ILE A 535 8.04 -25.26 -5.48
CA ILE A 535 7.42 -25.66 -4.24
C ILE A 535 7.55 -27.16 -3.98
N GLY A 536 7.86 -27.53 -2.73
CA GLY A 536 7.72 -28.89 -2.19
C GLY A 536 6.73 -28.93 -1.03
N ILE A 537 6.02 -30.03 -0.83
CA ILE A 537 5.05 -30.24 0.25
C ILE A 537 5.50 -31.40 1.11
N LEU A 538 5.73 -31.15 2.41
CA LEU A 538 6.15 -32.14 3.38
C LEU A 538 4.97 -32.50 4.31
N ASN A 539 4.78 -33.78 4.53
CA ASN A 539 3.84 -34.31 5.50
C ASN A 539 4.54 -35.41 6.32
N CYS A 540 5.21 -34.98 7.38
CA CYS A 540 6.11 -35.82 8.16
C CYS A 540 5.63 -35.97 9.59
N GLY A 541 5.59 -37.20 10.09
CA GLY A 541 5.36 -37.52 11.48
C GLY A 541 6.63 -37.37 12.31
N ASP A 542 7.12 -38.47 12.89
CA ASP A 542 8.36 -38.50 13.68
C ASP A 542 9.59 -38.45 12.77
N ILE A 543 10.23 -37.29 12.65
CA ILE A 543 11.39 -37.08 11.77
C ILE A 543 12.64 -37.94 12.16
N SER A 544 12.63 -38.53 13.34
CA SER A 544 13.73 -39.42 13.79
C SER A 544 13.62 -40.81 13.19
N LYS A 545 12.43 -41.24 12.79
CA LYS A 545 12.12 -42.57 12.31
C LYS A 545 11.71 -42.57 10.84
N ASP A 546 10.98 -41.54 10.42
CA ASP A 546 10.33 -41.50 9.13
C ASP A 546 11.24 -40.90 8.05
N ILE A 547 11.11 -41.43 6.82
CA ILE A 547 11.60 -40.76 5.64
C ILE A 547 10.68 -39.56 5.39
N CYS A 548 11.27 -38.36 5.41
CA CYS A 548 10.55 -37.12 5.26
C CYS A 548 10.92 -36.48 3.92
N ASP A 549 10.34 -36.97 2.84
CA ASP A 549 10.55 -36.47 1.48
C ASP A 549 9.38 -35.62 1.03
N ALA A 550 9.67 -34.51 0.36
CA ALA A 550 8.68 -33.62 -0.20
C ALA A 550 7.99 -34.26 -1.42
N TYR A 551 6.67 -34.16 -1.44
CA TYR A 551 5.89 -34.28 -2.65
C TYR A 551 6.11 -33.02 -3.49
N LEU A 552 6.45 -33.21 -4.77
CA LEU A 552 6.66 -32.13 -5.74
C LEU A 552 5.43 -32.04 -6.65
N PRO A 553 4.53 -31.06 -6.40
CA PRO A 553 3.33 -30.94 -7.21
C PRO A 553 3.67 -30.62 -8.67
N THR A 554 2.87 -31.16 -9.58
CA THR A 554 3.01 -30.92 -11.02
C THR A 554 1.79 -30.23 -11.56
N ILE A 555 1.98 -29.35 -12.54
CA ILE A 555 0.94 -28.64 -13.24
C ILE A 555 1.10 -28.78 -14.75
N LYS A 556 0.00 -28.85 -15.49
CA LYS A 556 0.04 -28.79 -16.96
C LYS A 556 0.24 -27.33 -17.40
N ASN A 557 1.25 -27.09 -18.20
CA ASN A 557 1.42 -25.80 -18.87
C ASN A 557 0.42 -25.63 -20.03
N THR A 558 0.39 -24.46 -20.63
CA THR A 558 -0.51 -24.11 -21.76
C THR A 558 -0.34 -25.04 -22.97
N ASN A 559 0.81 -25.69 -23.12
CA ASN A 559 1.12 -26.64 -24.19
C ASN A 559 0.81 -28.10 -23.78
N GLY A 560 0.21 -28.33 -22.60
CA GLY A 560 -0.17 -29.66 -22.11
C GLY A 560 0.96 -30.48 -21.49
N PHE A 561 2.18 -29.95 -21.39
CA PHE A 561 3.30 -30.63 -20.72
C PHE A 561 3.22 -30.47 -19.21
N LEU A 562 3.52 -31.54 -18.48
CA LEU A 562 3.65 -31.53 -17.03
C LEU A 562 4.99 -30.89 -16.63
N GLY A 563 4.93 -29.86 -15.81
CA GLY A 563 6.08 -29.25 -15.16
C GLY A 563 5.88 -29.19 -13.64
N LEU A 564 6.95 -28.99 -12.88
CA LEU A 564 6.83 -28.75 -11.45
C LEU A 564 6.10 -27.42 -11.19
N LEU A 565 5.29 -27.39 -10.14
CA LEU A 565 4.55 -26.19 -9.73
C LEU A 565 5.52 -25.04 -9.42
N LEU A 566 5.35 -23.91 -10.12
CA LEU A 566 6.21 -22.72 -10.04
C LEU A 566 7.69 -23.02 -10.27
N GLN A 567 8.01 -23.97 -11.13
CA GLN A 567 9.40 -24.26 -11.53
C GLN A 567 10.08 -23.00 -12.08
N ARG A 568 11.29 -22.70 -11.63
CA ARG A 568 12.08 -21.50 -11.92
C ARG A 568 11.54 -20.20 -11.29
N GLU A 569 10.54 -20.29 -10.41
CA GLU A 569 10.09 -19.17 -9.62
C GLU A 569 10.76 -19.15 -8.24
N SER A 570 11.23 -17.97 -7.82
CA SER A 570 11.71 -17.75 -6.46
C SER A 570 10.51 -17.50 -5.55
N VAL A 571 10.15 -18.47 -4.71
CA VAL A 571 8.99 -18.43 -3.82
C VAL A 571 9.37 -17.75 -2.50
N ASN A 572 9.25 -16.43 -2.46
CA ASN A 572 9.69 -15.59 -1.34
C ASN A 572 8.83 -15.73 -0.08
N CYS A 573 7.53 -15.95 -0.25
CA CYS A 573 6.59 -16.14 0.85
C CYS A 573 5.38 -16.98 0.43
N ILE A 574 4.79 -17.67 1.40
CA ILE A 574 3.54 -18.45 1.24
C ILE A 574 2.66 -18.08 2.42
N ALA A 575 1.37 -17.82 2.16
CA ALA A 575 0.33 -17.65 3.17
C ALA A 575 -0.86 -18.53 2.83
N VAL A 576 -1.52 -19.06 3.86
CA VAL A 576 -2.65 -20.01 3.73
C VAL A 576 -3.92 -19.28 4.14
N ASP A 577 -4.94 -19.30 3.29
CA ASP A 577 -6.23 -18.68 3.59
C ASP A 577 -7.22 -19.64 4.26
N GLY A 578 -8.36 -19.12 4.67
CA GLY A 578 -9.36 -19.90 5.38
C GLY A 578 -9.97 -21.07 4.58
N ALA A 579 -9.79 -21.09 3.27
CA ALA A 579 -10.16 -22.23 2.39
C ALA A 579 -8.96 -23.15 2.09
N ASN A 580 -7.90 -23.06 2.87
CA ASN A 580 -6.65 -23.79 2.68
C ASN A 580 -5.97 -23.55 1.32
N ARG A 581 -6.33 -22.48 0.59
CA ARG A 581 -5.67 -22.10 -0.66
C ARG A 581 -4.34 -21.42 -0.32
N LYS A 582 -3.37 -21.46 -1.23
CA LYS A 582 -2.03 -20.91 -1.00
C LYS A 582 -1.84 -19.64 -1.83
N TRP A 583 -1.64 -18.54 -1.14
CA TRP A 583 -1.17 -17.29 -1.72
C TRP A 583 0.35 -17.30 -1.72
N VAL A 584 0.94 -17.30 -2.90
CA VAL A 584 2.39 -17.47 -3.09
C VAL A 584 2.96 -16.19 -3.70
N GLY A 585 3.86 -15.54 -2.97
CA GLY A 585 4.58 -14.36 -3.43
C GLY A 585 5.93 -14.74 -4.03
N THR A 586 6.18 -14.28 -5.24
CA THR A 586 7.42 -14.54 -6.00
C THR A 586 8.11 -13.23 -6.39
N GLN A 587 9.12 -13.29 -7.26
CA GLN A 587 9.69 -12.13 -7.95
C GLN A 587 8.86 -11.72 -9.17
N ASN A 588 7.89 -12.55 -9.60
CA ASN A 588 7.04 -12.34 -10.75
C ASN A 588 5.56 -12.20 -10.36
N GLY A 589 5.28 -11.64 -9.19
CA GLY A 589 3.93 -11.37 -8.71
C GLY A 589 3.41 -12.36 -7.68
N VAL A 590 2.08 -12.40 -7.55
CA VAL A 590 1.34 -13.21 -6.60
C VAL A 590 0.56 -14.29 -7.33
N TRP A 591 0.70 -15.52 -6.86
CA TRP A 591 -0.04 -16.67 -7.35
C TRP A 591 -1.04 -17.15 -6.29
N LEU A 592 -2.28 -17.38 -6.68
CA LEU A 592 -3.26 -18.08 -5.84
C LEU A 592 -3.42 -19.51 -6.36
N LEU A 593 -3.09 -20.47 -5.50
CA LEU A 593 -3.15 -21.89 -5.81
C LEU A 593 -4.35 -22.54 -5.11
N SER A 594 -4.84 -23.65 -5.69
CA SER A 594 -5.80 -24.55 -5.02
C SER A 594 -5.22 -25.09 -3.70
N ALA A 595 -6.10 -25.63 -2.85
CA ALA A 595 -5.74 -26.16 -1.54
C ALA A 595 -4.64 -27.25 -1.61
N ASP A 596 -4.66 -28.08 -2.64
CA ASP A 596 -3.73 -29.18 -2.90
C ASP A 596 -2.56 -28.80 -3.84
N GLY A 597 -2.56 -27.58 -4.40
CA GLY A 597 -1.56 -27.12 -5.37
C GLY A 597 -1.69 -27.71 -6.78
N SER A 598 -2.80 -28.37 -7.08
CA SER A 598 -3.02 -29.00 -8.41
C SER A 598 -3.39 -27.99 -9.49
N SER A 599 -3.79 -26.77 -9.13
CA SER A 599 -4.19 -25.72 -10.06
C SER A 599 -3.80 -24.32 -9.60
N ILE A 600 -3.53 -23.46 -10.57
CA ILE A 600 -3.38 -22.01 -10.39
C ILE A 600 -4.77 -21.41 -10.58
N ILE A 601 -5.26 -20.66 -9.58
CA ILE A 601 -6.55 -19.99 -9.60
C ILE A 601 -6.39 -18.59 -10.18
N GLU A 602 -5.36 -17.83 -9.71
CA GLU A 602 -5.10 -16.45 -10.12
C GLU A 602 -3.61 -16.19 -10.19
N HIS A 603 -3.22 -15.25 -11.04
CA HIS A 603 -1.85 -14.71 -11.09
C HIS A 603 -1.92 -13.19 -11.25
N PHE A 604 -1.55 -12.46 -10.20
CA PHE A 604 -1.52 -11.02 -10.17
C PHE A 604 -0.10 -10.49 -10.37
N THR A 605 0.04 -9.54 -11.29
CA THR A 605 1.26 -8.81 -11.59
C THR A 605 0.97 -7.30 -11.61
N LYS A 606 2.00 -6.46 -11.59
CA LYS A 606 1.85 -5.02 -11.75
C LYS A 606 1.15 -4.60 -13.05
N ASN A 607 1.13 -5.48 -14.07
CA ASN A 607 0.54 -5.19 -15.38
C ASN A 607 -0.95 -5.53 -15.45
N ASN A 608 -1.45 -6.46 -14.62
CA ASN A 608 -2.85 -6.89 -14.63
C ASN A 608 -3.58 -6.62 -13.30
N SER A 609 -2.93 -5.93 -12.36
CA SER A 609 -3.48 -5.63 -11.05
C SER A 609 -2.88 -4.33 -10.47
N PRO A 610 -3.46 -3.78 -9.39
CA PRO A 610 -2.89 -2.66 -8.66
C PRO A 610 -1.57 -2.93 -7.91
N LEU A 611 -0.96 -4.11 -8.02
CA LEU A 611 0.35 -4.36 -7.43
C LEU A 611 1.37 -3.29 -7.84
N PRO A 612 2.06 -2.66 -6.86
CA PRO A 612 3.05 -1.62 -7.16
C PRO A 612 4.39 -2.20 -7.66
N ASN A 613 4.64 -3.48 -7.39
CA ASN A 613 5.86 -4.20 -7.81
C ASN A 613 5.59 -5.69 -7.83
N ASP A 614 6.23 -6.41 -8.77
CA ASP A 614 6.10 -7.87 -8.88
C ASP A 614 6.91 -8.64 -7.83
N THR A 615 7.91 -8.00 -7.21
CA THR A 615 8.66 -8.63 -6.12
C THR A 615 7.87 -8.55 -4.81
N ILE A 616 7.34 -9.68 -4.38
CA ILE A 616 6.56 -9.81 -3.16
C ILE A 616 7.47 -10.22 -2.02
N LEU A 617 7.47 -9.46 -0.93
CA LEU A 617 8.30 -9.71 0.25
C LEU A 617 7.55 -10.51 1.32
N GLN A 618 6.26 -10.19 1.53
CA GLN A 618 5.42 -10.84 2.52
C GLN A 618 3.95 -10.82 2.08
N ILE A 619 3.20 -11.85 2.46
CA ILE A 619 1.75 -11.91 2.34
C ILE A 619 1.19 -12.17 3.75
N LEU A 620 0.19 -11.37 4.14
CA LEU A 620 -0.55 -11.51 5.39
C LEU A 620 -2.04 -11.59 5.08
N ILE A 621 -2.76 -12.49 5.76
CA ILE A 621 -4.19 -12.71 5.51
C ILE A 621 -4.96 -12.44 6.78
N GLU A 622 -5.84 -11.46 6.73
CA GLU A 622 -6.76 -11.14 7.82
C GLU A 622 -7.89 -12.19 7.82
N PRO A 623 -8.11 -12.93 8.94
CA PRO A 623 -8.92 -14.14 8.94
C PRO A 623 -10.43 -13.88 8.88
N LYS A 624 -10.91 -12.80 9.49
CA LYS A 624 -12.35 -12.50 9.68
C LYS A 624 -13.04 -12.06 8.39
N TYR A 625 -12.33 -11.25 7.62
CA TYR A 625 -12.87 -10.67 6.39
C TYR A 625 -12.19 -11.20 5.12
N GLY A 626 -11.06 -11.92 5.25
CA GLY A 626 -10.29 -12.47 4.14
C GLY A 626 -9.57 -11.40 3.33
N GLU A 627 -9.16 -10.29 3.95
CA GLU A 627 -8.32 -9.30 3.31
C GLU A 627 -6.88 -9.79 3.26
N VAL A 628 -6.30 -9.81 2.06
CA VAL A 628 -4.95 -10.30 1.81
C VAL A 628 -4.05 -9.10 1.56
N PHE A 629 -3.07 -8.89 2.43
CA PHE A 629 -2.10 -7.82 2.33
C PHE A 629 -0.84 -8.32 1.62
N PHE A 630 -0.39 -7.58 0.62
CA PHE A 630 0.84 -7.83 -0.13
C PHE A 630 1.85 -6.73 0.16
N ASN A 631 2.90 -7.07 0.90
CA ASN A 631 4.04 -6.19 1.07
C ASN A 631 5.03 -6.44 -0.07
N THR A 632 5.23 -5.45 -0.91
CA THR A 632 6.10 -5.53 -2.08
C THR A 632 7.42 -4.80 -1.85
N ALA A 633 8.34 -4.87 -2.81
CA ALA A 633 9.60 -4.12 -2.75
C ALA A 633 9.37 -2.59 -2.73
N ASN A 634 8.25 -2.09 -3.23
CA ASN A 634 7.93 -0.67 -3.23
C ASN A 634 7.03 -0.27 -2.06
N GLU A 635 5.80 -0.76 -2.05
CA GLU A 635 4.74 -0.36 -1.09
C GLU A 635 3.83 -1.55 -0.77
N MET A 636 2.89 -1.36 0.16
CA MET A 636 1.89 -2.35 0.53
C MET A 636 0.56 -2.06 -0.16
N VAL A 637 -0.10 -3.12 -0.61
CA VAL A 637 -1.50 -3.10 -1.08
C VAL A 637 -2.27 -4.26 -0.47
N SER A 638 -3.59 -4.21 -0.48
CA SER A 638 -4.42 -5.35 -0.11
C SER A 638 -5.47 -5.67 -1.17
N TYR A 639 -5.91 -6.92 -1.15
CA TYR A 639 -6.96 -7.45 -1.99
C TYR A 639 -8.03 -8.11 -1.13
N ARG A 640 -9.28 -7.77 -1.35
CA ARG A 640 -10.39 -8.36 -0.64
C ARG A 640 -10.71 -9.74 -1.22
N GLY A 641 -10.13 -10.78 -0.63
CA GLY A 641 -10.29 -12.17 -1.07
C GLY A 641 -11.69 -12.74 -0.82
N PHE A 642 -11.94 -13.91 -1.38
CA PHE A 642 -13.24 -14.60 -1.29
C PHE A 642 -13.28 -15.67 -0.18
N ALA A 643 -12.17 -15.96 0.49
CA ALA A 643 -12.08 -16.93 1.58
C ALA A 643 -11.90 -16.22 2.92
N THR A 644 -12.57 -16.73 3.95
CA THR A 644 -12.40 -16.32 5.35
C THR A 644 -12.20 -17.56 6.21
N GLU A 645 -11.73 -17.41 7.45
CA GLU A 645 -11.74 -18.56 8.37
C GLU A 645 -13.16 -19.05 8.64
N GLY A 646 -13.32 -20.39 8.70
CA GLY A 646 -14.55 -21.04 9.08
C GLY A 646 -14.83 -20.94 10.58
N THR A 647 -16.10 -20.86 10.96
CA THR A 647 -16.50 -20.92 12.37
C THR A 647 -16.49 -22.36 12.87
N ALA A 648 -16.15 -22.57 14.15
CA ALA A 648 -16.13 -23.90 14.74
C ALA A 648 -17.53 -24.54 14.83
N LYS A 649 -18.58 -23.71 14.90
CA LYS A 649 -19.98 -24.12 14.88
C LYS A 649 -20.75 -23.18 13.99
N GLN A 650 -21.77 -23.69 13.27
CA GLN A 650 -22.61 -22.85 12.42
C GLN A 650 -23.25 -21.72 13.25
N SER A 651 -22.84 -20.49 12.94
CA SER A 651 -23.34 -19.26 13.58
C SER A 651 -24.47 -18.64 12.76
N GLU A 652 -24.98 -17.48 13.19
CA GLU A 652 -25.88 -16.65 12.41
C GLU A 652 -25.20 -16.19 11.12
N ILE A 653 -25.85 -16.40 9.98
CA ILE A 653 -25.29 -16.08 8.67
C ILE A 653 -25.61 -14.64 8.31
N LYS A 654 -24.57 -13.89 7.98
CA LYS A 654 -24.68 -12.55 7.46
C LYS A 654 -24.60 -12.55 5.95
N ILE A 655 -25.60 -11.94 5.30
CA ILE A 655 -25.72 -11.89 3.82
C ILE A 655 -25.50 -10.45 3.38
N PHE A 656 -24.58 -10.22 2.42
CA PHE A 656 -24.25 -8.88 1.91
C PHE A 656 -24.03 -8.88 0.40
N PRO A 657 -24.58 -7.87 -0.32
CA PRO A 657 -25.60 -6.93 0.16
C PRO A 657 -26.94 -7.62 0.32
N ASN A 658 -27.78 -7.14 1.25
CA ASN A 658 -29.17 -7.59 1.39
C ASN A 658 -29.99 -6.42 1.98
N PRO A 659 -30.92 -5.81 1.22
CA PRO A 659 -31.32 -6.13 -0.16
C PRO A 659 -30.21 -5.95 -1.19
N VAL A 660 -30.30 -6.69 -2.30
CA VAL A 660 -29.41 -6.54 -3.46
C VAL A 660 -29.96 -5.46 -4.39
N PRO A 661 -29.27 -4.32 -4.56
CA PRO A 661 -29.73 -3.24 -5.45
C PRO A 661 -29.76 -3.68 -6.92
N PRO A 662 -30.60 -3.09 -7.78
CA PRO A 662 -30.73 -3.47 -9.19
C PRO A 662 -29.45 -3.24 -10.01
N THR A 663 -28.70 -2.20 -9.64
CA THR A 663 -27.43 -1.83 -10.27
C THR A 663 -26.24 -2.64 -9.76
N TYR A 664 -26.43 -3.46 -8.72
CA TYR A 664 -25.36 -4.26 -8.16
C TYR A 664 -25.03 -5.47 -9.04
N ASN A 665 -23.79 -5.55 -9.49
CA ASN A 665 -23.28 -6.65 -10.31
C ASN A 665 -22.14 -7.41 -9.62
N GLY A 666 -21.86 -7.07 -8.37
CA GLY A 666 -20.82 -7.72 -7.56
C GLY A 666 -21.31 -9.04 -6.94
N PRO A 667 -20.42 -9.77 -6.26
CA PRO A 667 -20.72 -11.01 -5.58
C PRO A 667 -21.55 -10.77 -4.30
N ILE A 668 -22.56 -11.61 -4.08
CA ILE A 668 -23.34 -11.68 -2.83
C ILE A 668 -22.63 -12.65 -1.90
N ALA A 669 -22.24 -12.21 -0.72
CA ALA A 669 -21.48 -13.01 0.25
C ALA A 669 -22.37 -13.55 1.37
N PHE A 670 -22.15 -14.79 1.74
CA PHE A 670 -22.70 -15.47 2.91
C PHE A 670 -21.58 -15.74 3.90
N ARG A 671 -21.59 -15.11 5.07
CA ARG A 671 -20.54 -15.23 6.09
C ARG A 671 -21.03 -15.89 7.37
N GLY A 672 -20.08 -16.36 8.20
CA GLY A 672 -20.37 -17.06 9.45
C GLY A 672 -20.67 -18.54 9.22
N LEU A 673 -20.15 -19.09 8.12
CA LEU A 673 -20.25 -20.49 7.77
C LEU A 673 -19.17 -21.32 8.47
N VAL A 674 -19.49 -22.59 8.71
CA VAL A 674 -18.46 -23.59 9.00
C VAL A 674 -17.67 -23.88 7.73
N GLU A 675 -16.45 -24.37 7.87
CA GLU A 675 -15.59 -24.73 6.75
C GLU A 675 -16.32 -25.69 5.80
N ASN A 676 -16.17 -25.45 4.48
CA ASN A 676 -16.70 -26.27 3.40
C ASN A 676 -18.24 -26.45 3.40
N ALA A 677 -19.01 -25.62 4.14
CA ALA A 677 -20.46 -25.70 4.19
C ALA A 677 -21.10 -25.64 2.78
N LEU A 678 -22.09 -26.48 2.53
CA LEU A 678 -22.90 -26.45 1.31
C LEU A 678 -24.02 -25.42 1.45
N VAL A 679 -24.04 -24.43 0.55
CA VAL A 679 -25.05 -23.35 0.50
C VAL A 679 -25.95 -23.58 -0.68
N LYS A 680 -27.26 -23.73 -0.42
CA LYS A 680 -28.32 -23.84 -1.44
C LYS A 680 -29.20 -22.60 -1.41
N ILE A 681 -29.49 -22.08 -2.58
CA ILE A 681 -30.39 -20.94 -2.79
C ILE A 681 -31.58 -21.41 -3.57
N THR A 682 -32.76 -21.19 -3.02
CA THR A 682 -34.05 -21.60 -3.67
C THR A 682 -34.91 -20.35 -3.85
N ASP A 683 -35.88 -20.46 -4.74
CA ASP A 683 -37.01 -19.54 -4.77
C ASP A 683 -37.99 -19.83 -3.59
N ILE A 684 -39.05 -19.05 -3.48
CA ILE A 684 -40.05 -19.20 -2.41
C ILE A 684 -40.87 -20.50 -2.51
N SER A 685 -40.85 -21.17 -3.68
CA SER A 685 -41.49 -22.48 -3.89
C SER A 685 -40.62 -23.65 -3.46
N GLY A 686 -39.34 -23.38 -3.12
CA GLY A 686 -38.36 -24.39 -2.76
C GLY A 686 -37.55 -24.94 -3.97
N SER A 687 -37.75 -24.40 -5.17
CA SER A 687 -37.03 -24.83 -6.36
C SER A 687 -35.58 -24.33 -6.29
N LEU A 688 -34.59 -25.23 -6.51
CA LEU A 688 -33.17 -24.91 -6.46
C LEU A 688 -32.79 -23.92 -7.58
N VAL A 689 -32.25 -22.80 -7.20
CA VAL A 689 -31.76 -21.75 -8.11
C VAL A 689 -30.25 -21.84 -8.29
N PHE A 690 -29.51 -22.02 -7.18
CA PHE A 690 -28.03 -22.09 -7.19
C PHE A 690 -27.53 -22.89 -5.99
N GLU A 691 -26.39 -23.54 -6.18
CA GLU A 691 -25.69 -24.26 -5.13
C GLU A 691 -24.18 -23.94 -5.18
N THR A 692 -23.57 -23.75 -4.02
CA THR A 692 -22.12 -23.49 -3.89
C THR A 692 -21.59 -24.01 -2.57
N ARG A 693 -20.26 -24.17 -2.47
CA ARG A 693 -19.59 -24.48 -1.22
C ARG A 693 -18.87 -23.27 -0.65
N ALA A 694 -18.78 -23.24 0.66
CA ALA A 694 -18.04 -22.21 1.36
C ALA A 694 -16.52 -22.34 1.10
N LEU A 695 -15.88 -21.21 0.90
CA LEU A 695 -14.43 -21.05 0.91
C LEU A 695 -14.03 -20.66 2.34
N GLY A 696 -13.72 -21.67 3.18
CA GLY A 696 -13.63 -21.49 4.62
C GLY A 696 -14.98 -21.07 5.21
N GLY A 697 -15.06 -19.91 5.85
CA GLY A 697 -16.27 -19.37 6.48
C GLY A 697 -17.17 -18.51 5.61
N GLN A 698 -16.94 -18.44 4.29
CA GLN A 698 -17.70 -17.60 3.36
C GLN A 698 -18.06 -18.33 2.07
N ALA A 699 -19.29 -18.19 1.61
CA ALA A 699 -19.71 -18.60 0.27
C ALA A 699 -20.10 -17.40 -0.58
N ILE A 700 -20.06 -17.55 -1.89
CA ILE A 700 -20.29 -16.48 -2.86
C ILE A 700 -21.36 -16.92 -3.87
N TRP A 701 -22.25 -15.97 -4.19
CA TRP A 701 -23.22 -16.08 -5.26
C TRP A 701 -23.21 -14.82 -6.14
N ASN A 702 -23.20 -14.99 -7.43
CA ASN A 702 -23.18 -13.88 -8.40
C ASN A 702 -24.58 -13.40 -8.84
N GLY A 703 -25.65 -13.81 -8.13
CA GLY A 703 -27.03 -13.46 -8.49
C GLY A 703 -27.55 -14.13 -9.78
N LYS A 704 -26.92 -15.23 -10.18
CA LYS A 704 -27.31 -16.01 -11.36
C LYS A 704 -27.78 -17.41 -10.95
N SER A 705 -28.70 -17.98 -11.73
CA SER A 705 -29.09 -19.39 -11.60
C SER A 705 -27.95 -20.33 -12.04
N SER A 706 -28.08 -21.61 -11.79
CA SER A 706 -27.16 -22.65 -12.27
C SER A 706 -27.06 -22.72 -13.80
N SER A 707 -28.06 -22.18 -14.52
CA SER A 707 -28.00 -22.01 -15.98
C SER A 707 -27.29 -20.74 -16.44
N GLY A 708 -26.76 -19.91 -15.52
CA GLY A 708 -26.01 -18.69 -15.84
C GLY A 708 -26.87 -17.44 -16.05
N ASN A 709 -28.19 -17.52 -16.00
CA ASN A 709 -29.12 -16.41 -16.18
C ASN A 709 -29.26 -15.59 -14.89
N LYS A 710 -29.34 -14.26 -15.00
CA LYS A 710 -29.63 -13.39 -13.87
C LYS A 710 -31.00 -13.73 -13.29
N VAL A 711 -31.09 -13.85 -11.96
CA VAL A 711 -32.35 -14.21 -11.30
C VAL A 711 -33.31 -13.03 -11.30
N ALA A 712 -34.63 -13.33 -11.24
CA ALA A 712 -35.68 -12.32 -11.20
C ALA A 712 -35.71 -11.57 -9.86
N THR A 713 -36.31 -10.37 -9.86
CA THR A 713 -36.67 -9.67 -8.63
C THR A 713 -37.55 -10.54 -7.74
N GLY A 714 -37.23 -10.62 -6.46
CA GLY A 714 -37.97 -11.46 -5.53
C GLY A 714 -37.23 -11.81 -4.27
N ILE A 715 -37.80 -12.68 -3.48
CA ILE A 715 -37.21 -13.24 -2.27
C ILE A 715 -36.67 -14.63 -2.58
N TYR A 716 -35.47 -14.90 -2.15
CA TYR A 716 -34.79 -16.19 -2.25
C TYR A 716 -34.47 -16.72 -0.86
N LEU A 717 -34.66 -18.02 -0.64
CA LEU A 717 -34.35 -18.67 0.63
C LEU A 717 -32.94 -19.26 0.56
N VAL A 718 -32.23 -19.20 1.67
CA VAL A 718 -30.86 -19.70 1.81
C VAL A 718 -30.85 -20.84 2.82
N PHE A 719 -30.32 -21.97 2.43
CA PHE A 719 -30.14 -23.15 3.27
C PHE A 719 -28.64 -23.46 3.34
N VAL A 720 -28.15 -23.82 4.52
CA VAL A 720 -26.77 -24.21 4.73
C VAL A 720 -26.75 -25.60 5.36
N ARG A 721 -25.87 -26.43 4.85
CA ARG A 721 -25.60 -27.77 5.36
C ARG A 721 -24.13 -27.90 5.69
N ASP A 722 -23.80 -28.35 6.91
CA ASP A 722 -22.44 -28.70 7.31
C ASP A 722 -22.02 -30.08 6.75
N ASP A 723 -20.73 -30.42 6.94
CA ASP A 723 -20.21 -31.72 6.47
C ASP A 723 -20.81 -32.92 7.23
N MET A 724 -21.42 -32.72 8.40
CA MET A 724 -22.12 -33.75 9.17
C MET A 724 -23.57 -33.97 8.67
N GLY A 725 -23.99 -33.17 7.70
CA GLY A 725 -25.32 -33.26 7.13
C GLY A 725 -26.40 -32.49 7.87
N ASN A 726 -26.08 -31.72 8.89
CA ASN A 726 -27.05 -30.88 9.59
C ASN A 726 -27.47 -29.73 8.69
N GLU A 727 -28.73 -29.69 8.33
CA GLU A 727 -29.31 -28.59 7.53
C GLU A 727 -29.95 -27.55 8.44
N LYS A 728 -29.70 -26.27 8.15
CA LYS A 728 -30.34 -25.16 8.81
C LYS A 728 -30.85 -24.15 7.77
N SER A 729 -32.12 -23.79 7.87
CA SER A 729 -32.62 -22.62 7.12
C SER A 729 -32.06 -21.36 7.73
N VAL A 730 -31.51 -20.49 6.92
CA VAL A 730 -30.57 -19.53 7.46
C VAL A 730 -30.91 -18.09 7.17
N GLY A 731 -31.57 -17.81 6.06
CA GLY A 731 -31.84 -16.44 5.72
C GLY A 731 -32.66 -16.25 4.45
N LYS A 732 -32.94 -14.98 4.20
CA LYS A 732 -33.66 -14.53 3.00
C LYS A 732 -32.78 -13.49 2.30
N ILE A 733 -32.71 -13.58 0.97
CA ILE A 733 -32.13 -12.57 0.10
C ILE A 733 -33.28 -11.86 -0.62
N VAL A 734 -33.22 -10.55 -0.64
CA VAL A 734 -34.15 -9.71 -1.39
C VAL A 734 -33.41 -9.15 -2.61
N ILE A 735 -33.83 -9.54 -3.82
CA ILE A 735 -33.38 -8.94 -5.08
C ILE A 735 -34.40 -7.87 -5.46
N THR A 736 -33.96 -6.61 -5.54
CA THR A 736 -34.86 -5.49 -5.83
C THR A 736 -34.92 -5.16 -7.32
N LYS A 737 -36.05 -4.55 -7.75
CA LYS A 737 -36.23 -4.02 -9.11
C LYS A 737 -35.73 -2.59 -9.16
N GLY A 738 -35.12 -2.20 -10.29
CA GLY A 738 -34.91 -0.77 -10.59
C GLY A 738 -36.24 -0.09 -10.87
N GLU A 739 -36.36 1.18 -10.46
CA GLU A 739 -37.45 2.05 -10.87
C GLU A 739 -37.41 2.32 -12.37
#